data_7eeb22fa5eabdcb05a4af041d5903143
#
_entry.id   7eeb22fa5eabdcb05a4af041d5903143
#
_cell.length_a   1.000
_cell.length_b   1.000
_cell.length_c   1.000
_cell.angle_alpha   90.00
_cell.angle_beta   90.00
_cell.angle_gamma   90.00
#
_symmetry.space_group_name_H-M   'P 1'
#
loop_
_entity.id
_entity.type
_entity.pdbx_description
1 polymer ?
#
loop_
_entity_poly.entity_id
_entity_poly.type
_entity_poly.pdbx_seq_one_letter_code
_entity_poly.pdbx_strand_id
1 'polypeptide(L)'
;MSAKPIPVFGLTVTRIHLLGAGGMGLAPLGLYLAQLGFRVSGEDDGWNPAVREILARAGVALTAAGALPDDVQLVVYSSAVAATHDSRRRATARGLPQVRRGEMLAEVVKGKKLVAIAGSHGKTTTSAMLITALHRAQFPCGWILGGLFNGDTLPPAQASDADWVLAEVDESDGTIDRFRPEVTVVVNLDWDHADHYPQLADLETTFAALLARTRGAIFLSDACQMSARITARGGLTASVHTFGRTGDFQCHLLSDISSGQELALGGDFSLKQARVRAHGEFNASNAGAALAVAQHLGASITRDSLADFAGVRRRQTVLHASSIQVYEDYAHHPTEIRALLKALRRDGGSPSLDKLGTLSQSNGLAGGPGTAQAPALHKQNPRLVVVFQPHRYTRTAQFKAEFAAALAGADSLFLMDVYAASEAPVAGGTTADIYAELKKSGAADHVTYLPGSDAGLMLVLKGALKSGDTLVFVGAGDIDRTAREFVARLKAEEEREAAWHDFLPAARSRLSPETKLLERELLAPKTTMRVGGPARVYAEPAATADLQVLLHEAARLKLPVLLLGRGSNLIIPDAGVDGLVISLGHENWQKFEPQPDGRIFAGAGLRLKNLCGLATKAGLKGFEFLEGIPGSVGGALRMNAGAMGGWMFDVVEAVQLMTLAGEVRTMPKAGMHVDYRHCAELQDAIALGAWLRPAASAEATDIRRQIDVYQKKRVESQPREPSAGCIFKNPPGASAGRLIDEAGLKGERVGDAEVSTVHANFIVNRGHATSADIIGLVKKVRARVMAARGVILEPEVLLYGQEWRDVL
;
A
#
# COMPACT_ATOMS: atom_id res chain seq x y z
N MET A 1 37.50 0.63 -21.49
CA MET A 1 38.28 1.72 -22.13
C MET A 1 37.94 2.99 -21.35
N SER A 2 38.92 3.70 -20.76
CA SER A 2 38.64 4.98 -20.10
C SER A 2 38.39 6.00 -21.20
N ALA A 3 37.14 6.38 -21.40
CA ALA A 3 36.77 7.46 -22.31
C ALA A 3 37.55 8.73 -21.91
N LYS A 4 38.14 9.44 -22.89
CA LYS A 4 38.73 10.75 -22.63
C LYS A 4 37.61 11.71 -22.23
N PRO A 5 37.77 12.53 -21.17
CA PRO A 5 36.76 13.47 -20.74
C PRO A 5 36.40 14.42 -21.90
N ILE A 6 35.13 14.49 -22.25
CA ILE A 6 34.59 15.45 -23.22
C ILE A 6 34.53 16.79 -22.48
N PRO A 7 35.14 17.89 -23.06
CA PRO A 7 35.02 19.21 -22.45
C PRO A 7 33.56 19.66 -22.46
N VAL A 8 33.06 20.13 -21.32
CA VAL A 8 31.72 20.67 -21.15
C VAL A 8 31.81 22.14 -20.73
N PHE A 9 31.06 23.02 -21.38
CA PHE A 9 31.11 24.48 -21.17
C PHE A 9 32.52 25.05 -21.30
N GLY A 10 33.38 24.44 -22.14
CA GLY A 10 34.78 24.81 -22.26
C GLY A 10 35.67 24.40 -21.08
N LEU A 11 35.14 23.66 -20.11
CA LEU A 11 35.87 23.18 -18.94
C LEU A 11 36.28 21.71 -19.14
N THR A 12 37.49 21.37 -18.70
CA THR A 12 37.95 19.97 -18.61
C THR A 12 37.57 19.44 -17.23
N VAL A 13 36.34 18.94 -17.10
CA VAL A 13 35.86 18.33 -15.86
C VAL A 13 35.76 16.81 -16.02
N THR A 14 35.96 16.08 -14.96
CA THR A 14 35.81 14.62 -14.92
C THR A 14 34.86 14.16 -13.82
N ARG A 15 34.51 15.06 -12.90
CA ARG A 15 33.72 14.75 -11.71
C ARG A 15 32.52 15.70 -11.59
N ILE A 16 31.35 15.12 -11.71
CA ILE A 16 30.08 15.83 -11.73
C ILE A 16 29.21 15.38 -10.56
N HIS A 17 28.57 16.31 -9.88
CA HIS A 17 27.61 16.01 -8.82
C HIS A 17 26.21 16.47 -9.22
N LEU A 18 25.21 15.59 -9.00
CA LEU A 18 23.81 15.81 -9.35
C LEU A 18 22.99 16.13 -8.11
N LEU A 19 22.29 17.27 -8.11
CA LEU A 19 21.35 17.65 -7.06
C LEU A 19 19.91 17.41 -7.52
N GLY A 20 19.18 16.55 -6.80
CA GLY A 20 17.88 16.04 -7.21
C GLY A 20 18.01 14.83 -8.15
N ALA A 21 19.01 13.97 -7.90
CA ALA A 21 19.35 12.82 -8.74
C ALA A 21 18.26 11.73 -8.75
N GLY A 22 17.36 11.69 -7.75
CA GLY A 22 16.21 10.80 -7.70
C GLY A 22 15.07 11.17 -8.63
N GLY A 23 15.11 12.37 -9.23
CA GLY A 23 14.11 12.84 -10.17
C GLY A 23 14.24 12.23 -11.57
N MET A 24 13.09 11.94 -12.21
CA MET A 24 13.00 11.29 -13.52
C MET A 24 13.69 12.07 -14.66
N GLY A 25 13.85 13.38 -14.55
CA GLY A 25 14.55 14.18 -15.54
C GLY A 25 16.06 14.15 -15.39
N LEU A 26 16.59 14.08 -14.17
CA LEU A 26 18.03 14.16 -13.92
C LEU A 26 18.71 12.78 -13.88
N ALA A 27 18.02 11.75 -13.43
CA ALA A 27 18.56 10.40 -13.35
C ALA A 27 19.02 9.84 -14.71
N PRO A 28 18.23 9.91 -15.81
CA PRO A 28 18.68 9.47 -17.13
C PRO A 28 19.89 10.25 -17.64
N LEU A 29 19.95 11.57 -17.37
CA LEU A 29 21.11 12.38 -17.71
C LEU A 29 22.35 11.93 -16.92
N GLY A 30 22.21 11.61 -15.63
CA GLY A 30 23.28 11.06 -14.81
C GLY A 30 23.81 9.74 -15.33
N LEU A 31 22.92 8.85 -15.77
CA LEU A 31 23.28 7.59 -16.42
C LEU A 31 24.06 7.84 -17.73
N TYR A 32 23.57 8.76 -18.55
CA TYR A 32 24.23 9.13 -19.81
C TYR A 32 25.62 9.69 -19.58
N LEU A 33 25.79 10.58 -18.60
CA LEU A 33 27.07 11.15 -18.20
C LEU A 33 28.06 10.08 -17.74
N ALA A 34 27.59 9.11 -16.93
CA ALA A 34 28.44 8.00 -16.49
C ALA A 34 28.91 7.15 -17.67
N GLN A 35 28.04 6.90 -18.66
CA GLN A 35 28.40 6.19 -19.90
C GLN A 35 29.38 6.98 -20.80
N LEU A 36 29.36 8.31 -20.75
CA LEU A 36 30.35 9.17 -21.41
C LEU A 36 31.71 9.19 -20.68
N GLY A 37 31.83 8.50 -19.52
CA GLY A 37 33.10 8.37 -18.79
C GLY A 37 33.33 9.41 -17.70
N PHE A 38 32.30 10.23 -17.36
CA PHE A 38 32.36 11.09 -16.18
C PHE A 38 32.20 10.27 -14.90
N ARG A 39 32.92 10.66 -13.84
CA ARG A 39 32.67 10.18 -12.49
C ARG A 39 31.49 10.96 -11.94
N VAL A 40 30.34 10.30 -11.82
CA VAL A 40 29.10 10.94 -11.41
C VAL A 40 28.78 10.56 -9.98
N SER A 41 28.43 11.54 -9.17
CA SER A 41 27.83 11.37 -7.85
C SER A 41 26.49 12.11 -7.82
N GLY A 42 25.62 11.76 -6.86
CA GLY A 42 24.35 12.46 -6.76
C GLY A 42 23.65 12.26 -5.42
N GLU A 43 22.87 13.26 -5.07
CA GLU A 43 22.02 13.28 -3.86
C GLU A 43 20.58 13.60 -4.19
N ASP A 44 19.69 13.17 -3.30
CA ASP A 44 18.27 13.50 -3.36
C ASP A 44 17.67 13.42 -1.96
N ASP A 45 16.68 14.28 -1.65
CA ASP A 45 15.97 14.29 -0.37
C ASP A 45 14.94 13.16 -0.27
N GLY A 46 14.48 12.63 -1.42
CA GLY A 46 13.46 11.57 -1.51
C GLY A 46 13.70 10.60 -2.66
N TRP A 47 14.58 9.61 -2.44
CA TRP A 47 14.94 8.63 -3.46
C TRP A 47 13.77 7.77 -3.95
N ASN A 48 13.51 7.81 -5.24
CA ASN A 48 12.73 6.75 -5.89
C ASN A 48 13.58 5.46 -5.91
N PRO A 49 13.09 4.32 -5.33
CA PRO A 49 13.89 3.09 -5.21
C PRO A 49 14.41 2.56 -6.56
N ALA A 50 13.59 2.62 -7.61
CA ALA A 50 13.98 2.15 -8.93
C ALA A 50 15.07 3.03 -9.58
N VAL A 51 14.96 4.35 -9.44
CA VAL A 51 15.97 5.30 -9.90
C VAL A 51 17.29 5.08 -9.16
N ARG A 52 17.21 4.94 -7.83
CA ARG A 52 18.38 4.67 -6.99
C ARG A 52 19.13 3.42 -7.45
N GLU A 53 18.39 2.34 -7.72
CA GLU A 53 18.97 1.08 -8.19
C GLU A 53 19.64 1.23 -9.56
N ILE A 54 19.00 1.89 -10.52
CA ILE A 54 19.54 2.12 -11.87
C ILE A 54 20.84 2.93 -11.81
N LEU A 55 20.87 4.01 -11.04
CA LEU A 55 22.06 4.84 -10.89
C LEU A 55 23.20 4.09 -10.19
N ALA A 56 22.90 3.34 -9.15
CA ALA A 56 23.89 2.53 -8.43
C ALA A 56 24.50 1.45 -9.35
N ARG A 57 23.70 0.75 -10.15
CA ARG A 57 24.18 -0.23 -11.15
C ARG A 57 25.06 0.41 -12.23
N ALA A 58 24.81 1.67 -12.55
CA ALA A 58 25.61 2.44 -13.50
C ALA A 58 26.91 3.01 -12.89
N GLY A 59 27.20 2.74 -11.61
CA GLY A 59 28.38 3.22 -10.92
C GLY A 59 28.31 4.69 -10.49
N VAL A 60 27.10 5.28 -10.44
CA VAL A 60 26.88 6.62 -9.87
C VAL A 60 26.99 6.52 -8.34
N ALA A 61 27.86 7.33 -7.75
CA ALA A 61 28.05 7.35 -6.29
C ALA A 61 26.89 8.11 -5.62
N LEU A 62 26.04 7.40 -4.86
CA LEU A 62 24.91 7.99 -4.16
C LEU A 62 25.35 8.54 -2.82
N THR A 63 25.09 9.81 -2.55
CA THR A 63 25.45 10.50 -1.31
C THR A 63 24.21 10.86 -0.49
N ALA A 64 24.40 11.15 0.78
CA ALA A 64 23.36 11.70 1.62
C ALA A 64 23.02 13.14 1.19
N ALA A 65 21.79 13.57 1.42
CA ALA A 65 21.36 14.94 1.14
C ALA A 65 22.27 15.95 1.90
N GLY A 66 22.68 17.00 1.19
CA GLY A 66 23.62 17.99 1.73
C GLY A 66 25.09 17.57 1.75
N ALA A 67 25.44 16.37 1.27
CA ALA A 67 26.81 15.85 1.28
C ALA A 67 27.53 16.08 -0.07
N LEU A 68 27.87 17.33 -0.38
CA LEU A 68 28.66 17.66 -1.57
C LEU A 68 30.11 17.14 -1.44
N PRO A 69 30.55 16.16 -2.27
CA PRO A 69 31.92 15.63 -2.21
C PRO A 69 33.00 16.69 -2.48
N ASP A 70 34.17 16.52 -1.84
CA ASP A 70 35.24 17.53 -1.92
C ASP A 70 35.92 17.62 -3.29
N ASP A 71 35.87 16.55 -4.06
CA ASP A 71 36.55 16.44 -5.37
C ASP A 71 35.64 16.80 -6.57
N VAL A 72 34.43 17.29 -6.32
CA VAL A 72 33.48 17.74 -7.36
C VAL A 72 34.04 18.97 -8.09
N GLN A 73 33.82 18.98 -9.40
CA GLN A 73 34.29 20.06 -10.31
C GLN A 73 33.13 20.81 -10.98
N LEU A 74 31.96 20.17 -11.08
CA LEU A 74 30.75 20.74 -11.67
C LEU A 74 29.51 20.20 -10.94
N VAL A 75 28.58 21.07 -10.64
CA VAL A 75 27.29 20.71 -10.07
C VAL A 75 26.19 20.88 -11.12
N VAL A 76 25.37 19.82 -11.30
CA VAL A 76 24.17 19.83 -12.16
C VAL A 76 22.94 19.70 -11.27
N TYR A 77 22.00 20.63 -11.36
CA TYR A 77 20.86 20.65 -10.48
C TYR A 77 19.51 20.63 -11.22
N SER A 78 18.53 20.00 -10.60
CA SER A 78 17.13 20.07 -11.00
C SER A 78 16.55 21.45 -10.68
N SER A 79 15.66 22.00 -11.51
CA SER A 79 14.94 23.25 -11.26
C SER A 79 14.15 23.24 -9.94
N ALA A 80 13.79 22.07 -9.42
CA ALA A 80 13.16 21.88 -8.13
C ALA A 80 14.09 22.17 -6.92
N VAL A 81 15.42 22.17 -7.12
CA VAL A 81 16.40 22.40 -6.04
C VAL A 81 16.67 23.89 -5.90
N ALA A 82 16.15 24.50 -4.85
CA ALA A 82 16.28 25.95 -4.60
C ALA A 82 17.75 26.39 -4.37
N ALA A 83 18.04 27.66 -4.63
CA ALA A 83 19.36 28.24 -4.37
C ALA A 83 19.76 28.19 -2.88
N THR A 84 18.81 28.09 -2.00
CA THR A 84 18.97 27.96 -0.53
C THR A 84 19.33 26.56 -0.08
N HIS A 85 19.33 25.55 -0.96
CA HIS A 85 19.70 24.17 -0.66
C HIS A 85 21.18 24.09 -0.20
N ASP A 86 21.46 23.28 0.82
CA ASP A 86 22.80 23.23 1.47
C ASP A 86 23.92 22.93 0.49
N SER A 87 23.77 21.95 -0.39
CA SER A 87 24.79 21.61 -1.39
C SER A 87 24.99 22.72 -2.41
N ARG A 88 23.92 23.45 -2.79
CA ARG A 88 24.05 24.62 -3.67
C ARG A 88 24.82 25.75 -3.01
N ARG A 89 24.54 26.04 -1.74
CA ARG A 89 25.28 27.05 -0.94
C ARG A 89 26.77 26.67 -0.81
N ARG A 90 27.06 25.39 -0.52
CA ARG A 90 28.41 24.86 -0.43
C ARG A 90 29.16 24.96 -1.77
N ALA A 91 28.48 24.62 -2.87
CA ALA A 91 29.05 24.77 -4.21
C ALA A 91 29.39 26.22 -4.50
N THR A 92 28.52 27.19 -4.16
CA THR A 92 28.77 28.61 -4.29
C THR A 92 29.98 29.06 -3.45
N ALA A 93 30.04 28.64 -2.18
CA ALA A 93 31.15 28.97 -1.29
C ALA A 93 32.50 28.43 -1.78
N ARG A 94 32.50 27.32 -2.52
CA ARG A 94 33.69 26.71 -3.13
C ARG A 94 34.01 27.25 -4.56
N GLY A 95 33.19 28.18 -5.07
CA GLY A 95 33.34 28.70 -6.43
C GLY A 95 33.11 27.67 -7.53
N LEU A 96 32.35 26.60 -7.25
CA LEU A 96 32.09 25.57 -8.25
C LEU A 96 31.04 26.05 -9.28
N PRO A 97 31.24 25.77 -10.57
CA PRO A 97 30.22 26.01 -11.58
C PRO A 97 28.95 25.20 -11.27
N GLN A 98 27.79 25.85 -11.38
CA GLN A 98 26.47 25.23 -11.19
C GLN A 98 25.64 25.44 -12.45
N VAL A 99 25.15 24.37 -13.05
CA VAL A 99 24.35 24.41 -14.28
C VAL A 99 23.02 23.69 -14.10
N ARG A 100 21.99 24.17 -14.77
CA ARG A 100 20.67 23.49 -14.75
C ARG A 100 20.71 22.21 -15.58
N ARG A 101 19.82 21.26 -15.25
CA ARG A 101 19.64 20.01 -15.98
C ARG A 101 19.57 20.21 -17.48
N GLY A 102 18.72 21.12 -17.95
CA GLY A 102 18.52 21.36 -19.37
C GLY A 102 19.76 21.99 -20.06
N GLU A 103 20.54 22.83 -19.36
CA GLU A 103 21.81 23.37 -19.87
C GLU A 103 22.82 22.24 -20.07
N MET A 104 22.93 21.33 -19.09
CA MET A 104 23.85 20.17 -19.22
C MET A 104 23.39 19.21 -20.32
N LEU A 105 22.06 18.98 -20.42
CA LEU A 105 21.50 18.17 -21.51
C LEU A 105 21.87 18.76 -22.89
N ALA A 106 21.65 20.06 -23.07
CA ALA A 106 22.01 20.73 -24.33
C ALA A 106 23.51 20.63 -24.65
N GLU A 107 24.37 20.71 -23.64
CA GLU A 107 25.84 20.64 -23.83
C GLU A 107 26.29 19.23 -24.24
N VAL A 108 25.74 18.16 -23.58
CA VAL A 108 26.18 16.77 -23.90
C VAL A 108 25.67 16.26 -25.24
N VAL A 109 24.60 16.84 -25.78
CA VAL A 109 24.09 16.50 -27.12
C VAL A 109 24.65 17.40 -28.20
N LYS A 110 25.45 18.42 -27.81
CA LYS A 110 26.12 19.33 -28.75
C LYS A 110 27.06 18.58 -29.67
N GLY A 111 26.97 18.83 -30.94
CA GLY A 111 27.78 18.13 -31.98
C GLY A 111 27.17 16.82 -32.48
N LYS A 112 26.06 16.37 -31.91
CA LYS A 112 25.23 15.28 -32.41
C LYS A 112 24.04 15.82 -33.24
N LYS A 113 23.49 14.98 -34.11
CA LYS A 113 22.20 15.24 -34.77
C LYS A 113 21.07 14.97 -33.77
N LEU A 114 20.59 16.03 -33.13
CA LEU A 114 19.57 15.92 -32.09
C LEU A 114 18.18 15.74 -32.71
N VAL A 115 17.47 14.68 -32.28
CA VAL A 115 16.00 14.56 -32.39
C VAL A 115 15.41 15.07 -31.09
N ALA A 116 14.85 16.28 -31.12
CA ALA A 116 14.25 16.93 -29.99
C ALA A 116 12.75 16.64 -29.95
N ILE A 117 12.28 16.00 -28.90
CA ILE A 117 10.84 15.80 -28.64
C ILE A 117 10.40 16.88 -27.68
N ALA A 118 9.52 17.78 -28.15
CA ALA A 118 9.04 18.93 -27.42
C ALA A 118 7.50 18.98 -27.43
N GLY A 119 6.92 19.89 -26.63
CA GLY A 119 5.47 20.06 -26.50
C GLY A 119 4.99 19.96 -25.07
N SER A 120 3.75 20.32 -24.80
CA SER A 120 3.23 20.37 -23.44
C SER A 120 2.97 18.95 -22.89
N HIS A 121 2.35 18.06 -23.65
CA HIS A 121 1.95 16.73 -23.22
C HIS A 121 2.43 15.63 -24.15
N GLY A 122 2.65 14.41 -23.61
CA GLY A 122 3.02 13.24 -24.41
C GLY A 122 4.48 13.11 -24.79
N LYS A 123 5.37 14.05 -24.45
CA LYS A 123 6.81 14.04 -24.75
C LYS A 123 7.46 12.69 -24.42
N THR A 124 7.38 12.25 -23.16
CA THR A 124 8.03 11.02 -22.69
C THR A 124 7.49 9.78 -23.38
N THR A 125 6.17 9.69 -23.60
CA THR A 125 5.57 8.56 -24.29
C THR A 125 5.99 8.49 -25.76
N THR A 126 5.98 9.63 -26.47
CA THR A 126 6.44 9.71 -27.86
C THR A 126 7.93 9.36 -27.98
N SER A 127 8.76 9.89 -27.07
CA SER A 127 10.20 9.55 -26.99
C SER A 127 10.41 8.06 -26.79
N ALA A 128 9.70 7.46 -25.84
CA ALA A 128 9.81 6.03 -25.54
C ALA A 128 9.33 5.14 -26.71
N MET A 129 8.25 5.53 -27.40
CA MET A 129 7.80 4.85 -28.61
C MET A 129 8.84 4.96 -29.73
N LEU A 130 9.40 6.15 -29.96
CA LEU A 130 10.44 6.35 -30.98
C LEU A 130 11.71 5.56 -30.64
N ILE A 131 12.18 5.57 -29.40
CA ILE A 131 13.31 4.74 -28.94
C ILE A 131 13.02 3.27 -29.22
N THR A 132 11.81 2.78 -28.92
CA THR A 132 11.42 1.38 -29.15
C THR A 132 11.48 1.05 -30.66
N ALA A 133 10.95 1.92 -31.53
CA ALA A 133 10.96 1.72 -32.97
C ALA A 133 12.39 1.73 -33.54
N LEU A 134 13.24 2.69 -33.14
CA LEU A 134 14.62 2.78 -33.57
C LEU A 134 15.46 1.60 -33.06
N HIS A 135 15.30 1.21 -31.81
CA HIS A 135 15.98 0.06 -31.23
C HIS A 135 15.63 -1.24 -31.96
N ARG A 136 14.33 -1.46 -32.23
CA ARG A 136 13.88 -2.64 -32.99
C ARG A 136 14.39 -2.65 -34.42
N ALA A 137 14.46 -1.47 -35.05
CA ALA A 137 15.03 -1.31 -36.38
C ALA A 137 16.57 -1.39 -36.41
N GLN A 138 17.23 -1.56 -35.23
CA GLN A 138 18.70 -1.50 -35.08
C GLN A 138 19.31 -0.21 -35.65
N PHE A 139 18.54 0.89 -35.62
CA PHE A 139 19.02 2.20 -36.06
C PHE A 139 20.01 2.77 -35.03
N PRO A 140 21.24 3.17 -35.44
CA PRO A 140 22.25 3.63 -34.51
C PRO A 140 21.90 5.01 -33.96
N CYS A 141 21.45 5.06 -32.70
CA CYS A 141 21.02 6.26 -32.00
C CYS A 141 21.30 6.15 -30.50
N GLY A 142 21.84 7.23 -29.90
CA GLY A 142 21.83 7.39 -28.46
C GLY A 142 20.49 8.00 -27.97
N TRP A 143 20.16 7.88 -26.69
CA TRP A 143 18.94 8.51 -26.16
C TRP A 143 19.03 8.89 -24.70
N ILE A 144 18.20 9.86 -24.30
CA ILE A 144 17.98 10.32 -22.94
C ILE A 144 16.47 10.52 -22.78
N LEU A 145 15.80 9.58 -22.11
CA LEU A 145 14.36 9.58 -21.89
C LEU A 145 14.04 10.30 -20.57
N GLY A 146 13.01 11.13 -20.51
CA GLY A 146 12.52 11.78 -19.29
C GLY A 146 11.71 10.88 -18.36
N GLY A 147 11.89 9.57 -18.40
CA GLY A 147 11.14 8.57 -17.64
C GLY A 147 11.83 7.22 -17.60
N LEU A 148 11.12 6.21 -17.11
CA LEU A 148 11.58 4.81 -17.07
C LEU A 148 10.61 3.94 -17.86
N PHE A 149 11.12 3.00 -18.64
CA PHE A 149 10.30 1.98 -19.28
C PHE A 149 9.67 1.05 -18.24
N ASN A 150 8.46 0.58 -18.48
CA ASN A 150 7.85 -0.47 -17.68
C ASN A 150 8.63 -1.78 -17.88
N GLY A 151 8.81 -2.54 -16.78
CA GLY A 151 9.50 -3.84 -16.81
C GLY A 151 10.99 -3.75 -17.16
N ASP A 152 11.60 -2.56 -17.10
CA ASP A 152 13.03 -2.31 -17.39
C ASP A 152 13.48 -2.89 -18.75
N THR A 153 12.60 -2.85 -19.75
CA THR A 153 12.82 -3.44 -21.07
C THR A 153 13.95 -2.75 -21.85
N LEU A 154 14.10 -1.44 -21.64
CA LEU A 154 15.20 -0.63 -22.17
C LEU A 154 15.73 0.31 -21.09
N PRO A 155 17.04 0.65 -21.12
CA PRO A 155 17.57 1.64 -20.17
C PRO A 155 17.00 3.04 -20.48
N PRO A 156 16.82 3.91 -19.47
CA PRO A 156 16.28 5.25 -19.68
C PRO A 156 17.24 6.19 -20.41
N ALA A 157 18.53 5.82 -20.49
CA ALA A 157 19.49 6.53 -21.30
C ALA A 157 20.54 5.56 -21.84
N GLN A 158 21.04 5.84 -23.03
CA GLN A 158 22.10 5.11 -23.67
C GLN A 158 22.97 6.06 -24.50
N ALA A 159 24.22 6.16 -24.14
CA ALA A 159 25.22 6.83 -24.97
C ALA A 159 25.59 5.95 -26.17
N SER A 160 25.88 6.60 -27.31
CA SER A 160 26.27 5.93 -28.55
C SER A 160 27.30 6.77 -29.27
N ASP A 161 28.23 6.12 -29.99
CA ASP A 161 29.15 6.79 -30.90
C ASP A 161 28.47 7.28 -32.20
N ALA A 162 27.23 6.83 -32.45
CA ALA A 162 26.43 7.27 -33.59
C ALA A 162 26.22 8.79 -33.60
N ASP A 163 25.99 9.33 -34.81
CA ASP A 163 25.74 10.77 -34.99
C ASP A 163 24.41 11.21 -34.35
N TRP A 164 23.41 10.31 -34.25
CA TRP A 164 22.10 10.63 -33.79
C TRP A 164 21.93 10.46 -32.28
N VAL A 165 21.23 11.42 -31.69
CA VAL A 165 20.79 11.34 -30.28
C VAL A 165 19.34 11.83 -30.16
N LEU A 166 18.52 11.12 -29.40
CA LEU A 166 17.14 11.51 -29.07
C LEU A 166 17.07 12.02 -27.65
N ALA A 167 16.43 13.16 -27.42
CA ALA A 167 16.20 13.70 -26.10
C ALA A 167 14.88 14.49 -26.01
N GLU A 168 14.30 14.46 -24.82
CA GLU A 168 13.19 15.36 -24.48
C GLU A 168 13.71 16.75 -24.18
N VAL A 169 13.14 17.75 -24.87
CA VAL A 169 13.41 19.17 -24.65
C VAL A 169 12.22 19.77 -23.90
N ASP A 170 12.49 20.16 -22.66
CA ASP A 170 11.49 20.68 -21.74
C ASP A 170 11.45 22.23 -21.85
N GLU A 171 10.25 22.77 -21.99
CA GLU A 171 10.00 24.21 -22.00
C GLU A 171 9.97 24.82 -20.61
N SER A 172 9.68 24.03 -19.58
CA SER A 172 9.35 24.52 -18.23
C SER A 172 10.51 25.14 -17.44
N ASP A 173 11.76 24.79 -17.81
CA ASP A 173 12.96 25.27 -17.09
C ASP A 173 13.69 26.42 -17.77
N GLY A 174 13.15 26.93 -18.89
CA GLY A 174 13.71 28.05 -19.64
C GLY A 174 15.05 27.74 -20.34
N THR A 175 15.35 26.46 -20.60
CA THR A 175 16.60 26.04 -21.27
C THR A 175 16.42 25.64 -22.73
N ILE A 176 15.18 25.70 -23.22
CA ILE A 176 14.82 25.33 -24.59
C ILE A 176 15.59 26.18 -25.66
N ASP A 177 16.03 27.38 -25.33
CA ASP A 177 16.82 28.26 -26.17
C ASP A 177 18.25 27.76 -26.45
N ARG A 178 18.74 26.81 -25.63
CA ARG A 178 20.09 26.23 -25.75
C ARG A 178 20.18 25.16 -26.84
N PHE A 179 19.04 24.59 -27.28
CA PHE A 179 19.03 23.49 -28.24
C PHE A 179 19.06 23.96 -29.70
N ARG A 180 19.73 23.18 -30.52
CA ARG A 180 19.81 23.33 -31.98
C ARG A 180 19.57 22.00 -32.67
N PRO A 181 18.29 21.55 -32.73
CA PRO A 181 17.95 20.23 -33.23
C PRO A 181 18.22 20.07 -34.72
N GLU A 182 18.48 18.83 -35.14
CA GLU A 182 18.38 18.41 -36.53
C GLU A 182 16.91 18.13 -36.88
N VAL A 183 16.22 17.45 -35.97
CA VAL A 183 14.78 17.18 -36.09
C VAL A 183 14.06 17.65 -34.80
N THR A 184 12.97 18.40 -34.97
CA THR A 184 12.11 18.79 -33.87
C THR A 184 10.73 18.18 -34.05
N VAL A 185 10.23 17.52 -33.00
CA VAL A 185 8.85 17.01 -32.93
C VAL A 185 8.09 17.81 -31.89
N VAL A 186 7.02 18.48 -32.28
CA VAL A 186 6.09 19.15 -31.36
C VAL A 186 4.83 18.33 -31.27
N VAL A 187 4.69 17.60 -30.18
CA VAL A 187 3.58 16.65 -29.98
C VAL A 187 2.25 17.40 -29.86
N ASN A 188 2.23 18.45 -29.06
CA ASN A 188 1.12 19.40 -28.91
C ASN A 188 1.62 20.63 -28.17
N LEU A 189 0.82 21.70 -28.16
CA LEU A 189 1.08 22.89 -27.36
C LEU A 189 -0.20 23.30 -26.66
N ASP A 190 -0.17 23.27 -25.34
CA ASP A 190 -1.18 23.82 -24.43
C ASP A 190 -0.54 24.87 -23.53
N TRP A 191 -1.31 25.83 -23.09
CA TRP A 191 -0.80 26.83 -22.16
C TRP A 191 -0.67 26.20 -20.76
N ASP A 192 0.56 25.85 -20.41
CA ASP A 192 0.97 25.39 -19.08
C ASP A 192 2.15 26.24 -18.60
N HIS A 193 2.58 26.04 -17.36
CA HIS A 193 3.73 26.74 -16.76
C HIS A 193 3.57 28.28 -16.76
N ALA A 194 2.42 28.79 -16.29
CA ALA A 194 2.16 30.24 -16.22
C ALA A 194 3.13 31.00 -15.29
N ASP A 195 3.84 30.31 -14.41
CA ASP A 195 4.96 30.82 -13.63
C ASP A 195 6.14 31.21 -14.50
N HIS A 196 6.34 30.54 -15.63
CA HIS A 196 7.41 30.82 -16.60
C HIS A 196 6.87 31.56 -17.83
N TYR A 197 5.66 31.24 -18.28
CA TYR A 197 4.98 31.86 -19.43
C TYR A 197 3.70 32.57 -18.98
N PRO A 198 3.81 33.82 -18.47
CA PRO A 198 2.65 34.56 -17.99
C PRO A 198 1.56 34.80 -19.06
N GLN A 199 1.95 34.79 -20.35
CA GLN A 199 1.02 34.91 -21.46
C GLN A 199 1.27 33.80 -22.49
N LEU A 200 0.21 33.37 -23.16
CA LEU A 200 0.27 32.40 -24.24
C LEU A 200 1.27 32.78 -25.34
N ALA A 201 1.39 34.07 -25.64
CA ALA A 201 2.29 34.63 -26.65
C ALA A 201 3.77 34.38 -26.31
N ASP A 202 4.13 34.27 -25.03
CA ASP A 202 5.51 34.00 -24.58
C ASP A 202 5.89 32.57 -24.94
N LEU A 203 4.98 31.63 -24.71
CA LEU A 203 5.14 30.23 -25.09
C LEU A 203 5.25 30.08 -26.62
N GLU A 204 4.35 30.73 -27.37
CA GLU A 204 4.40 30.74 -28.84
C GLU A 204 5.74 31.26 -29.37
N THR A 205 6.26 32.34 -28.76
CA THR A 205 7.54 32.95 -29.16
C THR A 205 8.70 32.01 -28.89
N THR A 206 8.70 31.33 -27.74
CA THR A 206 9.72 30.35 -27.38
C THR A 206 9.76 29.18 -28.36
N PHE A 207 8.60 28.60 -28.69
CA PHE A 207 8.53 27.52 -29.66
C PHE A 207 8.85 27.99 -31.10
N ALA A 208 8.41 29.15 -31.51
CA ALA A 208 8.81 29.73 -32.80
C ALA A 208 10.34 29.83 -32.92
N ALA A 209 11.01 30.28 -31.86
CA ALA A 209 12.46 30.36 -31.83
C ALA A 209 13.13 28.96 -31.84
N LEU A 210 12.57 27.93 -31.23
CA LEU A 210 13.07 26.54 -31.33
C LEU A 210 12.97 26.05 -32.77
N LEU A 211 11.79 26.21 -33.40
CA LEU A 211 11.56 25.78 -34.77
C LEU A 211 12.48 26.49 -35.77
N ALA A 212 12.71 27.79 -35.58
CA ALA A 212 13.65 28.54 -36.40
C ALA A 212 15.12 28.07 -36.29
N ARG A 213 15.49 27.45 -35.15
CA ARG A 213 16.84 26.86 -34.94
C ARG A 213 16.95 25.41 -35.41
N THR A 214 15.83 24.78 -35.77
CA THR A 214 15.82 23.41 -36.31
C THR A 214 16.41 23.41 -37.74
N ARG A 215 17.30 22.47 -38.00
CA ARG A 215 18.09 22.49 -39.25
C ARG A 215 17.54 21.60 -40.37
N GLY A 216 17.05 20.40 -40.03
CA GLY A 216 16.59 19.40 -41.00
C GLY A 216 15.09 19.34 -41.18
N ALA A 217 14.37 18.83 -40.18
CA ALA A 217 12.91 18.61 -40.28
C ALA A 217 12.17 18.98 -39.00
N ILE A 218 10.91 19.40 -39.17
CA ILE A 218 9.97 19.73 -38.08
C ILE A 218 8.74 18.86 -38.28
N PHE A 219 8.32 18.18 -37.24
CA PHE A 219 7.11 17.36 -37.18
C PHE A 219 6.11 17.99 -36.24
N LEU A 220 4.90 18.29 -36.69
CA LEU A 220 3.85 18.98 -35.93
C LEU A 220 2.56 18.18 -35.96
N SER A 221 1.85 18.14 -34.82
CA SER A 221 0.50 17.58 -34.79
C SER A 221 -0.48 18.44 -35.62
N ASP A 222 -1.22 17.82 -36.51
CA ASP A 222 -2.29 18.47 -37.32
C ASP A 222 -3.44 18.99 -36.47
N ALA A 223 -3.64 18.42 -35.25
CA ALA A 223 -4.66 18.86 -34.32
C ALA A 223 -4.22 20.09 -33.48
N CYS A 224 -2.96 20.50 -33.52
CA CYS A 224 -2.44 21.59 -32.71
C CYS A 224 -2.55 22.96 -33.42
N GLN A 225 -3.58 23.71 -33.10
CA GLN A 225 -3.80 25.05 -33.70
C GLN A 225 -2.65 26.05 -33.42
N MET A 226 -2.01 25.97 -32.26
CA MET A 226 -0.89 26.82 -31.89
C MET A 226 0.31 26.55 -32.79
N SER A 227 0.66 25.29 -33.04
CA SER A 227 1.72 24.92 -33.98
C SER A 227 1.43 25.44 -35.39
N ALA A 228 0.18 25.35 -35.85
CA ALA A 228 -0.24 25.91 -37.13
C ALA A 228 -0.05 27.45 -37.19
N ARG A 229 -0.40 28.17 -36.12
CA ARG A 229 -0.16 29.64 -36.07
C ARG A 229 1.32 30.00 -36.10
N ILE A 230 2.16 29.24 -35.40
CA ILE A 230 3.60 29.47 -35.36
C ILE A 230 4.22 29.28 -36.76
N THR A 231 3.85 28.21 -37.46
CA THR A 231 4.40 27.94 -38.80
C THR A 231 3.91 28.91 -39.85
N ALA A 232 2.68 29.41 -39.72
CA ALA A 232 2.16 30.44 -40.64
C ALA A 232 2.91 31.78 -40.59
N ARG A 233 3.73 32.02 -39.53
CA ARG A 233 4.58 33.23 -39.45
C ARG A 233 5.75 33.17 -40.46
N GLY A 234 6.08 31.99 -40.98
CA GLY A 234 7.18 31.78 -41.94
C GLY A 234 8.56 31.84 -41.30
N GLY A 235 9.61 31.89 -42.14
CA GLY A 235 11.02 32.01 -41.71
C GLY A 235 11.68 30.71 -41.25
N LEU A 236 11.04 29.55 -41.46
CA LEU A 236 11.59 28.21 -41.15
C LEU A 236 12.47 27.76 -42.35
N THR A 237 13.65 27.25 -42.04
CA THR A 237 14.57 26.69 -43.03
C THR A 237 14.43 25.16 -43.13
N ALA A 238 13.98 24.51 -42.08
CA ALA A 238 13.73 23.09 -42.03
C ALA A 238 12.43 22.71 -42.76
N SER A 239 12.38 21.51 -43.34
CA SER A 239 11.15 20.96 -43.91
C SER A 239 10.09 20.77 -42.80
N VAL A 240 8.86 21.16 -43.09
CA VAL A 240 7.75 20.99 -42.14
C VAL A 240 6.86 19.82 -42.58
N HIS A 241 6.63 18.91 -41.69
CA HIS A 241 5.77 17.76 -41.86
C HIS A 241 4.68 17.75 -40.77
N THR A 242 3.50 17.30 -41.11
CA THR A 242 2.38 17.18 -40.18
C THR A 242 2.07 15.70 -39.93
N PHE A 243 1.70 15.37 -38.69
CA PHE A 243 1.23 14.04 -38.32
C PHE A 243 -0.12 14.14 -37.59
N GLY A 244 -0.93 13.11 -37.74
CA GLY A 244 -2.22 13.01 -37.08
C GLY A 244 -3.28 12.37 -37.97
N ARG A 245 -4.52 12.87 -37.94
CA ARG A 245 -5.63 12.30 -38.72
C ARG A 245 -5.61 12.76 -40.18
N THR A 246 -5.20 13.98 -40.43
CA THR A 246 -5.29 14.66 -41.74
C THR A 246 -3.92 15.18 -42.21
N GLY A 247 -2.87 14.98 -41.44
CA GLY A 247 -1.53 15.42 -41.75
C GLY A 247 -0.86 14.67 -42.91
N ASP A 248 0.39 15.04 -43.22
CA ASP A 248 1.21 14.34 -44.23
C ASP A 248 1.39 12.87 -43.82
N PHE A 249 1.61 12.61 -42.52
CA PHE A 249 1.66 11.29 -41.94
C PHE A 249 0.35 10.98 -41.20
N GLN A 250 -0.57 10.28 -41.86
CA GLN A 250 -1.88 10.00 -41.32
C GLN A 250 -1.88 8.77 -40.44
N CYS A 251 -2.46 8.88 -39.23
CA CYS A 251 -2.59 7.78 -38.28
C CYS A 251 -4.01 7.75 -37.69
N HIS A 252 -4.74 6.65 -37.93
CA HIS A 252 -6.11 6.43 -37.45
C HIS A 252 -6.17 5.20 -36.55
N LEU A 253 -6.83 5.34 -35.43
CA LEU A 253 -7.12 4.23 -34.54
C LEU A 253 -8.17 3.31 -35.17
N LEU A 254 -7.82 2.05 -35.47
CA LEU A 254 -8.76 1.03 -36.00
C LEU A 254 -9.43 0.29 -34.84
N SER A 255 -8.67 -0.13 -33.86
CA SER A 255 -9.20 -0.82 -32.67
C SER A 255 -8.33 -0.55 -31.46
N ASP A 256 -8.96 -0.54 -30.28
CA ASP A 256 -8.30 -0.42 -28.97
C ASP A 256 -8.82 -1.55 -28.09
N ILE A 257 -8.07 -2.65 -28.01
CA ILE A 257 -8.41 -3.87 -27.28
C ILE A 257 -7.42 -4.11 -26.14
N SER A 258 -7.67 -5.08 -25.30
CA SER A 258 -6.84 -5.37 -24.13
C SER A 258 -5.35 -5.60 -24.44
N SER A 259 -5.01 -6.09 -25.63
CA SER A 259 -3.63 -6.34 -26.06
C SER A 259 -2.93 -5.10 -26.66
N GLY A 260 -3.63 -3.98 -26.83
CA GLY A 260 -3.12 -2.72 -27.41
C GLY A 260 -4.00 -2.23 -28.57
N GLN A 261 -3.41 -1.36 -29.38
CA GLN A 261 -4.08 -0.69 -30.48
C GLN A 261 -3.58 -1.21 -31.83
N GLU A 262 -4.52 -1.33 -32.79
CA GLU A 262 -4.23 -1.43 -34.23
C GLU A 262 -4.48 -0.07 -34.87
N LEU A 263 -3.51 0.36 -35.68
CA LEU A 263 -3.48 1.67 -36.34
C LEU A 263 -3.49 1.49 -37.84
N ALA A 264 -4.31 2.27 -38.54
CA ALA A 264 -4.22 2.46 -39.99
C ALA A 264 -3.29 3.65 -40.25
N LEU A 265 -2.34 3.47 -41.17
CA LEU A 265 -1.38 4.50 -41.57
C LEU A 265 -1.62 4.90 -43.03
N GLY A 266 -1.52 6.19 -43.30
CA GLY A 266 -1.74 6.78 -44.64
C GLY A 266 -0.85 7.96 -44.92
N GLY A 267 -1.14 8.70 -46.00
CA GLY A 267 -0.28 9.80 -46.43
C GLY A 267 1.10 9.30 -46.81
N ASP A 268 2.11 9.96 -46.29
CA ASP A 268 3.54 9.70 -46.59
C ASP A 268 4.13 8.46 -45.92
N PHE A 269 3.33 7.74 -45.10
CA PHE A 269 3.77 6.46 -44.56
C PHE A 269 3.98 5.41 -45.64
N SER A 270 5.14 4.76 -45.63
CA SER A 270 5.42 3.57 -46.45
C SER A 270 4.68 2.33 -46.00
N LEU A 271 4.20 2.33 -44.76
CA LEU A 271 3.50 1.25 -44.10
C LEU A 271 1.98 1.56 -44.02
N LYS A 272 1.10 0.56 -44.18
CA LYS A 272 -0.35 0.75 -44.11
C LYS A 272 -0.96 0.48 -42.72
N GLN A 273 -0.31 -0.28 -41.90
CA GLN A 273 -0.81 -0.64 -40.57
C GLN A 273 0.33 -0.78 -39.57
N ALA A 274 0.06 -0.42 -38.32
CA ALA A 274 0.95 -0.66 -37.18
C ALA A 274 0.16 -1.11 -35.95
N ARG A 275 0.85 -1.75 -34.99
CA ARG A 275 0.30 -2.04 -33.69
C ARG A 275 1.17 -1.49 -32.59
N VAL A 276 0.52 -1.04 -31.48
CA VAL A 276 1.20 -0.51 -30.31
C VAL A 276 0.53 -1.00 -29.03
N ARG A 277 1.32 -1.35 -28.03
CA ARG A 277 0.82 -1.73 -26.68
C ARG A 277 0.56 -0.49 -25.84
N ALA A 278 -0.41 0.32 -26.26
CA ALA A 278 -0.85 1.52 -25.55
C ALA A 278 -2.35 1.70 -25.80
N HIS A 279 -2.99 2.63 -25.09
CA HIS A 279 -4.43 2.83 -25.16
C HIS A 279 -4.77 4.32 -25.26
N GLY A 280 -5.94 4.61 -25.88
CA GLY A 280 -6.46 5.95 -26.07
C GLY A 280 -5.97 6.63 -27.35
N GLU A 281 -6.81 7.50 -27.93
CA GLU A 281 -6.54 8.21 -29.17
C GLU A 281 -5.25 9.04 -29.14
N PHE A 282 -4.91 9.60 -27.96
CA PHE A 282 -3.68 10.37 -27.81
C PHE A 282 -2.41 9.50 -27.95
N ASN A 283 -2.46 8.23 -27.55
CA ASN A 283 -1.35 7.30 -27.73
C ASN A 283 -1.26 6.81 -29.19
N ALA A 284 -2.37 6.73 -29.90
CA ALA A 284 -2.35 6.52 -31.35
C ALA A 284 -1.63 7.67 -32.08
N SER A 285 -1.90 8.92 -31.67
CA SER A 285 -1.20 10.10 -32.21
C SER A 285 0.29 10.09 -31.86
N ASN A 286 0.67 9.78 -30.61
CA ASN A 286 2.05 9.63 -30.18
C ASN A 286 2.79 8.54 -30.99
N ALA A 287 2.14 7.42 -31.27
CA ALA A 287 2.68 6.33 -32.10
C ALA A 287 2.85 6.78 -33.55
N GLY A 288 1.88 7.52 -34.11
CA GLY A 288 1.99 8.14 -35.43
C GLY A 288 3.20 9.06 -35.55
N ALA A 289 3.39 9.97 -34.59
CA ALA A 289 4.56 10.84 -34.53
C ALA A 289 5.88 10.05 -34.48
N ALA A 290 5.96 9.05 -33.60
CA ALA A 290 7.15 8.22 -33.44
C ALA A 290 7.52 7.46 -34.72
N LEU A 291 6.53 6.85 -35.39
CA LEU A 291 6.75 6.10 -36.63
C LEU A 291 7.10 7.02 -37.81
N ALA A 292 6.48 8.22 -37.92
CA ALA A 292 6.79 9.20 -38.95
C ALA A 292 8.24 9.66 -38.85
N VAL A 293 8.72 9.99 -37.64
CA VAL A 293 10.11 10.37 -37.40
C VAL A 293 11.06 9.18 -37.64
N ALA A 294 10.73 7.96 -37.18
CA ALA A 294 11.56 6.78 -37.42
C ALA A 294 11.75 6.54 -38.94
N GLN A 295 10.67 6.66 -39.73
CA GLN A 295 10.72 6.55 -41.18
C GLN A 295 11.58 7.67 -41.81
N HIS A 296 11.41 8.92 -41.38
CA HIS A 296 12.18 10.07 -41.86
C HIS A 296 13.68 9.90 -41.61
N LEU A 297 14.07 9.33 -40.49
CA LEU A 297 15.45 9.01 -40.13
C LEU A 297 16.03 7.87 -40.99
N GLY A 298 15.21 7.17 -41.78
CA GLY A 298 15.61 6.02 -42.58
C GLY A 298 15.61 4.69 -41.83
N ALA A 299 14.99 4.63 -40.65
CA ALA A 299 14.80 3.38 -39.94
C ALA A 299 13.75 2.50 -40.62
N SER A 300 14.01 1.19 -40.73
CA SER A 300 13.08 0.23 -41.30
C SER A 300 11.90 0.01 -40.39
N ILE A 301 10.78 0.69 -40.66
CA ILE A 301 9.54 0.51 -39.89
C ILE A 301 8.73 -0.68 -40.41
N THR A 302 8.13 -1.43 -39.49
CA THR A 302 7.26 -2.57 -39.76
C THR A 302 5.96 -2.44 -38.95
N ARG A 303 4.95 -3.26 -39.26
CA ARG A 303 3.71 -3.32 -38.45
C ARG A 303 4.00 -3.48 -36.96
N ASP A 304 5.07 -4.18 -36.62
CA ASP A 304 5.42 -4.57 -35.25
C ASP A 304 6.49 -3.66 -34.60
N SER A 305 6.86 -2.54 -35.24
CA SER A 305 7.90 -1.64 -34.72
C SER A 305 7.64 -1.17 -33.27
N LEU A 306 6.38 -1.12 -32.83
CA LEU A 306 5.96 -0.73 -31.47
C LEU A 306 5.35 -1.90 -30.67
N ALA A 307 5.46 -3.14 -31.16
CA ALA A 307 4.88 -4.31 -30.48
C ALA A 307 5.51 -4.60 -29.09
N ASP A 308 6.80 -4.27 -28.93
CA ASP A 308 7.57 -4.44 -27.70
C ASP A 308 7.52 -3.21 -26.80
N PHE A 309 6.75 -2.18 -27.15
CA PHE A 309 6.57 -1.02 -26.30
C PHE A 309 5.84 -1.40 -25.02
N ALA A 310 6.58 -1.41 -23.92
CA ALA A 310 6.05 -1.84 -22.61
C ALA A 310 5.33 -0.71 -21.85
N GLY A 311 5.30 0.52 -22.42
CA GLY A 311 4.84 1.71 -21.72
C GLY A 311 5.95 2.38 -20.91
N VAL A 312 5.60 3.51 -20.32
CA VAL A 312 6.47 4.29 -19.43
C VAL A 312 5.85 4.27 -18.04
N ARG A 313 6.67 4.13 -17.00
CA ARG A 313 6.21 4.16 -15.61
C ARG A 313 5.44 5.46 -15.34
N ARG A 314 4.37 5.34 -14.56
CA ARG A 314 3.43 6.43 -14.26
C ARG A 314 2.72 6.99 -15.52
N ARG A 315 2.59 6.23 -16.61
CA ARG A 315 1.78 6.56 -17.78
C ARG A 315 0.89 5.36 -18.10
N GLN A 316 -0.36 5.41 -17.69
CA GLN A 316 -1.31 4.29 -17.75
C GLN A 316 -0.70 2.96 -17.25
N THR A 317 0.13 3.03 -16.20
CA THR A 317 0.79 1.84 -15.67
C THR A 317 -0.19 1.00 -14.87
N VAL A 318 -0.37 -0.26 -15.26
CA VAL A 318 -1.15 -1.23 -14.49
C VAL A 318 -0.34 -1.67 -13.28
N LEU A 319 -0.81 -1.37 -12.08
CA LEU A 319 -0.20 -1.79 -10.82
C LEU A 319 -0.74 -3.13 -10.32
N HIS A 320 -2.02 -3.40 -10.63
CA HIS A 320 -2.72 -4.60 -10.19
C HIS A 320 -3.90 -4.91 -11.11
N ALA A 321 -4.15 -6.21 -11.32
CA ALA A 321 -5.29 -6.69 -12.08
C ALA A 321 -5.79 -8.01 -11.47
N SER A 322 -6.95 -7.96 -10.81
CA SER A 322 -7.63 -9.10 -10.22
C SER A 322 -9.14 -8.85 -10.24
N SER A 323 -9.80 -8.81 -9.09
CA SER A 323 -11.21 -8.41 -8.95
C SER A 323 -11.44 -6.94 -9.31
N ILE A 324 -10.41 -6.11 -9.23
CA ILE A 324 -10.37 -4.73 -9.72
C ILE A 324 -9.11 -4.50 -10.55
N GLN A 325 -9.14 -3.49 -11.42
CA GLN A 325 -7.94 -3.02 -12.13
C GLN A 325 -7.44 -1.74 -11.50
N VAL A 326 -6.14 -1.68 -11.16
CA VAL A 326 -5.54 -0.50 -10.54
C VAL A 326 -4.47 0.07 -11.46
N TYR A 327 -4.61 1.35 -11.80
CA TYR A 327 -3.70 2.11 -12.64
C TYR A 327 -3.03 3.24 -11.85
N GLU A 328 -1.84 3.63 -12.28
CA GLU A 328 -1.23 4.93 -11.94
C GLU A 328 -0.99 5.74 -13.21
N ASP A 329 -1.20 7.06 -13.13
CA ASP A 329 -0.90 8.00 -14.20
C ASP A 329 -0.37 9.34 -13.68
N TYR A 330 0.58 9.90 -14.41
CA TYR A 330 1.23 11.17 -14.10
C TYR A 330 0.42 12.39 -14.54
N ALA A 331 -0.74 12.20 -15.14
CA ALA A 331 -1.60 13.28 -15.61
C ALA A 331 -1.85 14.31 -14.50
N HIS A 332 -1.58 15.58 -14.80
CA HIS A 332 -1.67 16.66 -13.84
C HIS A 332 -2.14 17.99 -14.45
N HIS A 333 -2.51 17.95 -15.73
CA HIS A 333 -3.18 19.03 -16.44
C HIS A 333 -4.61 18.60 -16.83
N PRO A 334 -5.61 19.49 -16.83
CA PRO A 334 -7.01 19.11 -17.14
C PRO A 334 -7.17 18.38 -18.49
N THR A 335 -6.39 18.76 -19.50
CA THR A 335 -6.39 18.12 -20.82
C THR A 335 -5.92 16.66 -20.74
N GLU A 336 -4.83 16.39 -20.00
CA GLU A 336 -4.31 15.03 -19.78
C GLU A 336 -5.31 14.17 -19.03
N ILE A 337 -5.90 14.70 -17.95
CA ILE A 337 -6.89 13.98 -17.12
C ILE A 337 -8.11 13.61 -17.98
N ARG A 338 -8.65 14.54 -18.76
CA ARG A 338 -9.79 14.28 -19.63
C ARG A 338 -9.48 13.17 -20.66
N ALA A 339 -8.29 13.22 -21.26
CA ALA A 339 -7.86 12.23 -22.23
C ALA A 339 -7.66 10.85 -21.58
N LEU A 340 -7.06 10.80 -20.39
CA LEU A 340 -6.87 9.58 -19.61
C LEU A 340 -8.22 8.94 -19.23
N LEU A 341 -9.12 9.70 -18.62
CA LEU A 341 -10.42 9.17 -18.19
C LEU A 341 -11.26 8.67 -19.38
N LYS A 342 -11.19 9.37 -20.53
CA LYS A 342 -11.80 8.89 -21.79
C LYS A 342 -11.19 7.57 -22.25
N ALA A 343 -9.87 7.40 -22.16
CA ALA A 343 -9.19 6.17 -22.56
C ALA A 343 -9.51 4.98 -21.64
N LEU A 344 -9.71 5.23 -20.33
CA LEU A 344 -10.05 4.19 -19.35
C LEU A 344 -11.54 3.79 -19.39
N ARG A 345 -12.42 4.66 -19.87
CA ARG A 345 -13.85 4.38 -20.13
C ARG A 345 -14.04 3.69 -21.48
N ARG A 346 -13.55 2.47 -21.63
CA ARG A 346 -13.70 1.71 -22.86
C ARG A 346 -15.11 1.15 -22.99
N ASP A 347 -15.65 1.23 -24.19
CA ASP A 347 -16.89 0.56 -24.55
C ASP A 347 -16.70 -0.98 -24.45
N GLY A 348 -17.19 -1.58 -23.38
CA GLY A 348 -17.63 -2.97 -23.32
C GLY A 348 -16.63 -4.12 -23.47
N GLY A 349 -15.33 -3.90 -23.35
CA GLY A 349 -14.32 -4.97 -23.46
C GLY A 349 -13.54 -5.22 -22.16
N SER A 350 -14.11 -5.90 -21.16
CA SER A 350 -13.29 -6.47 -20.07
C SER A 350 -12.32 -7.49 -20.66
N PRO A 351 -11.02 -7.46 -20.30
CA PRO A 351 -10.13 -8.58 -20.59
C PRO A 351 -10.65 -9.79 -19.83
N SER A 352 -11.05 -10.84 -20.57
CA SER A 352 -11.30 -12.13 -19.94
C SER A 352 -9.95 -12.60 -19.33
N LEU A 353 -9.98 -13.01 -18.08
CA LEU A 353 -8.87 -13.60 -17.31
C LEU A 353 -8.27 -14.87 -17.93
N ASP A 354 -8.82 -15.33 -19.07
CA ASP A 354 -8.51 -16.64 -19.66
C ASP A 354 -7.21 -16.72 -20.47
N LYS A 355 -6.36 -15.67 -20.53
CA LYS A 355 -5.11 -15.71 -21.31
C LYS A 355 -3.87 -15.14 -20.65
N LEU A 356 -3.71 -15.28 -19.34
CA LEU A 356 -2.38 -15.32 -18.75
C LEU A 356 -1.98 -16.80 -18.66
N GLY A 357 -1.57 -17.34 -19.81
CA GLY A 357 -1.20 -18.72 -19.95
C GLY A 357 0.03 -19.09 -19.14
N THR A 358 -0.18 -19.95 -18.17
CA THR A 358 0.84 -20.87 -17.71
C THR A 358 1.15 -21.85 -18.85
N LEU A 359 2.37 -21.78 -19.38
CA LEU A 359 2.95 -22.85 -20.16
C LEU A 359 3.15 -24.07 -19.24
N SER A 360 2.22 -25.02 -19.27
CA SER A 360 2.53 -26.42 -19.00
C SER A 360 1.73 -27.30 -19.91
N GLN A 361 2.46 -28.12 -20.66
CA GLN A 361 1.92 -29.16 -21.53
C GLN A 361 1.26 -30.26 -20.70
N SER A 362 0.07 -30.71 -21.10
CA SER A 362 -0.24 -32.15 -21.21
C SER A 362 -1.60 -32.41 -21.84
N ASN A 363 -1.54 -33.11 -22.92
CA ASN A 363 -2.48 -34.03 -23.56
C ASN A 363 -3.91 -34.21 -23.06
N GLY A 364 -4.79 -34.20 -24.07
CA GLY A 364 -6.20 -34.36 -24.13
C GLY A 364 -6.81 -35.63 -23.51
N LEU A 365 -8.12 -35.51 -23.36
CA LEU A 365 -9.10 -36.55 -23.72
C LEU A 365 -10.52 -35.94 -23.77
N ALA A 366 -11.29 -36.40 -24.74
CA ALA A 366 -12.59 -35.92 -25.12
C ALA A 366 -13.72 -36.46 -24.23
N GLY A 367 -14.85 -35.72 -24.22
CA GLY A 367 -16.15 -36.36 -24.19
C GLY A 367 -17.19 -35.86 -23.19
N GLY A 368 -18.25 -35.19 -23.70
CA GLY A 368 -19.61 -35.39 -23.23
C GLY A 368 -20.37 -34.15 -22.67
N PRO A 369 -21.61 -33.90 -23.06
CA PRO A 369 -22.29 -32.61 -22.94
C PRO A 369 -23.21 -32.55 -21.71
N GLY A 370 -23.28 -31.36 -21.13
CA GLY A 370 -24.22 -31.04 -20.06
C GLY A 370 -24.40 -29.53 -19.94
N THR A 371 -25.33 -28.99 -20.72
CA THR A 371 -25.71 -27.58 -20.71
C THR A 371 -26.46 -27.22 -19.43
N ALA A 372 -25.86 -26.43 -18.56
CA ALA A 372 -26.58 -25.55 -17.65
C ALA A 372 -26.23 -24.12 -18.05
N GLN A 373 -27.15 -23.40 -18.66
CA GLN A 373 -27.04 -21.97 -18.94
C GLN A 373 -26.95 -21.22 -17.59
N ALA A 374 -25.76 -20.66 -17.30
CA ALA A 374 -25.62 -19.64 -16.30
C ALA A 374 -26.38 -18.38 -16.75
N PRO A 375 -27.05 -17.64 -15.84
CA PRO A 375 -27.76 -16.42 -16.19
C PRO A 375 -26.79 -15.38 -16.76
N ALA A 376 -27.18 -14.77 -17.86
CA ALA A 376 -26.46 -13.69 -18.54
C ALA A 376 -26.25 -12.54 -17.54
N LEU A 377 -25.03 -12.38 -17.02
CA LEU A 377 -24.60 -11.20 -16.33
C LEU A 377 -24.70 -10.02 -17.31
N HIS A 378 -25.57 -9.08 -17.01
CA HIS A 378 -25.62 -7.79 -17.69
C HIS A 378 -24.20 -7.18 -17.64
N LYS A 379 -23.59 -6.99 -18.81
CA LYS A 379 -22.32 -6.25 -18.99
C LYS A 379 -22.58 -4.78 -18.64
N GLN A 380 -22.52 -4.44 -17.36
CA GLN A 380 -22.39 -3.05 -16.95
C GLN A 380 -20.95 -2.62 -17.27
N ASN A 381 -20.77 -1.44 -17.87
CA ASN A 381 -19.45 -0.85 -18.04
C ASN A 381 -18.77 -0.76 -16.67
N PRO A 382 -17.46 -1.12 -16.55
CA PRO A 382 -16.74 -1.05 -15.30
C PRO A 382 -16.80 0.40 -14.77
N ARG A 383 -17.08 0.53 -13.48
CA ARG A 383 -17.12 1.82 -12.79
C ARG A 383 -15.70 2.39 -12.71
N LEU A 384 -15.54 3.66 -13.08
CA LEU A 384 -14.27 4.36 -13.04
C LEU A 384 -14.15 5.13 -11.72
N VAL A 385 -13.26 4.67 -10.86
CA VAL A 385 -12.92 5.27 -9.57
C VAL A 385 -11.61 6.03 -9.71
N VAL A 386 -11.59 7.31 -9.37
CA VAL A 386 -10.42 8.18 -9.53
C VAL A 386 -9.96 8.68 -8.17
N VAL A 387 -8.66 8.53 -7.88
CA VAL A 387 -7.98 9.23 -6.78
C VAL A 387 -7.10 10.29 -7.42
N PHE A 388 -7.35 11.55 -7.11
CA PHE A 388 -6.64 12.68 -7.73
C PHE A 388 -5.88 13.50 -6.69
N GLN A 389 -4.58 13.73 -6.94
CA GLN A 389 -3.73 14.65 -6.20
C GLN A 389 -3.36 15.85 -7.09
N PRO A 390 -3.89 17.06 -6.83
CA PRO A 390 -3.47 18.26 -7.56
C PRO A 390 -1.99 18.54 -7.32
N HIS A 391 -1.31 19.07 -8.34
CA HIS A 391 0.11 19.36 -8.30
C HIS A 391 0.36 20.85 -8.48
N ARG A 392 0.97 21.50 -7.47
CA ARG A 392 1.23 22.95 -7.33
C ARG A 392 -0.03 23.78 -7.07
N TYR A 393 0.10 24.71 -6.13
CA TYR A 393 -0.99 25.64 -5.79
C TYR A 393 -1.30 26.62 -6.91
N THR A 394 -0.27 27.12 -7.60
CA THR A 394 -0.43 28.07 -8.72
C THR A 394 -1.22 27.46 -9.87
N ARG A 395 -0.89 26.22 -10.29
CA ARG A 395 -1.64 25.50 -11.33
C ARG A 395 -3.07 25.20 -10.89
N THR A 396 -3.26 24.82 -9.64
CA THR A 396 -4.60 24.54 -9.07
C THR A 396 -5.46 25.81 -9.09
N ALA A 397 -4.91 26.95 -8.70
CA ALA A 397 -5.63 28.23 -8.75
C ALA A 397 -6.05 28.60 -10.16
N GLN A 398 -5.16 28.39 -11.13
CA GLN A 398 -5.38 28.74 -12.54
C GLN A 398 -6.45 27.87 -13.19
N PHE A 399 -6.45 26.55 -12.94
CA PHE A 399 -7.26 25.58 -13.67
C PHE A 399 -8.32 24.87 -12.83
N LYS A 400 -8.72 25.40 -11.67
CA LYS A 400 -9.68 24.72 -10.76
C LYS A 400 -11.00 24.35 -11.43
N ALA A 401 -11.54 25.22 -12.30
CA ALA A 401 -12.78 24.96 -13.01
C ALA A 401 -12.62 23.88 -14.09
N GLU A 402 -11.51 23.92 -14.82
CA GLU A 402 -11.16 22.93 -15.84
C GLU A 402 -10.83 21.57 -15.20
N PHE A 403 -10.19 21.55 -14.02
CA PHE A 403 -10.02 20.33 -13.23
C PHE A 403 -11.36 19.73 -12.82
N ALA A 404 -12.26 20.55 -12.27
CA ALA A 404 -13.60 20.10 -11.92
C ALA A 404 -14.34 19.50 -13.12
N ALA A 405 -14.29 20.18 -14.28
CA ALA A 405 -14.92 19.69 -15.51
C ALA A 405 -14.27 18.39 -16.04
N ALA A 406 -12.95 18.24 -15.93
CA ALA A 406 -12.25 17.01 -16.36
C ALA A 406 -12.55 15.82 -15.43
N LEU A 407 -12.60 16.06 -14.11
CA LEU A 407 -12.81 15.05 -13.07
C LEU A 407 -14.28 14.61 -12.94
N ALA A 408 -15.23 15.44 -13.35
CA ALA A 408 -16.67 15.10 -13.39
C ALA A 408 -16.96 13.84 -14.22
N GLY A 409 -16.03 13.41 -15.06
CA GLY A 409 -16.10 12.15 -15.79
C GLY A 409 -15.90 10.89 -14.94
N ALA A 410 -15.54 10.96 -13.66
CA ALA A 410 -15.39 9.80 -12.78
C ALA A 410 -16.76 9.35 -12.23
N ASP A 411 -16.93 8.03 -12.00
CA ASP A 411 -18.14 7.50 -11.32
C ASP A 411 -18.00 7.61 -9.78
N SER A 412 -16.77 7.69 -9.29
CA SER A 412 -16.44 8.02 -7.90
C SER A 412 -15.10 8.73 -7.86
N LEU A 413 -15.03 9.85 -7.18
CA LEU A 413 -13.84 10.71 -7.12
C LEU A 413 -13.37 10.89 -5.69
N PHE A 414 -12.09 10.61 -5.44
CA PHE A 414 -11.40 10.83 -4.18
C PHE A 414 -10.34 11.91 -4.37
N LEU A 415 -10.44 12.99 -3.61
CA LEU A 415 -9.53 14.12 -3.70
C LEU A 415 -8.52 14.10 -2.56
N MET A 416 -7.24 14.19 -2.90
CA MET A 416 -6.13 14.38 -1.96
C MET A 416 -5.75 15.85 -1.87
N ASP A 417 -5.01 16.25 -0.84
CA ASP A 417 -4.46 17.58 -0.73
C ASP A 417 -3.44 17.88 -1.84
N VAL A 418 -3.25 19.16 -2.13
CA VAL A 418 -2.31 19.61 -3.17
C VAL A 418 -0.89 19.19 -2.80
N TYR A 419 -0.19 18.53 -3.73
CA TYR A 419 1.25 18.37 -3.64
C TYR A 419 1.93 19.71 -3.98
N ALA A 420 2.54 20.32 -2.97
CA ALA A 420 3.02 21.70 -3.05
C ALA A 420 4.20 21.91 -4.01
N ALA A 421 5.05 20.88 -4.25
CA ALA A 421 6.27 20.99 -5.08
C ALA A 421 7.14 22.19 -4.71
N SER A 422 7.30 22.47 -3.41
CA SER A 422 8.02 23.62 -2.83
C SER A 422 7.35 24.98 -3.00
N GLU A 423 6.10 25.05 -3.48
CA GLU A 423 5.34 26.30 -3.53
C GLU A 423 4.68 26.61 -2.17
N ALA A 424 4.54 27.88 -1.85
CA ALA A 424 3.66 28.34 -0.78
C ALA A 424 2.18 28.30 -1.22
N PRO A 425 1.23 28.05 -0.31
CA PRO A 425 -0.19 28.10 -0.63
C PRO A 425 -0.60 29.46 -1.21
N VAL A 426 -1.41 29.44 -2.28
CA VAL A 426 -1.98 30.63 -2.90
C VAL A 426 -3.52 30.61 -2.81
N ALA A 427 -4.13 31.78 -2.76
CA ALA A 427 -5.57 31.90 -2.71
C ALA A 427 -6.25 31.27 -3.93
N GLY A 428 -7.28 30.47 -3.72
CA GLY A 428 -7.99 29.74 -4.78
C GLY A 428 -7.23 28.55 -5.36
N GLY A 429 -6.08 28.13 -4.76
CA GLY A 429 -5.21 27.10 -5.26
C GLY A 429 -5.22 25.80 -4.45
N THR A 430 -6.23 25.57 -3.62
CA THR A 430 -6.35 24.37 -2.79
C THR A 430 -7.27 23.32 -3.42
N THR A 431 -7.19 22.10 -2.92
CA THR A 431 -8.14 21.03 -3.31
C THR A 431 -9.58 21.39 -2.94
N ALA A 432 -9.78 22.13 -1.85
CA ALA A 432 -11.10 22.64 -1.46
C ALA A 432 -11.71 23.58 -2.52
N ASP A 433 -10.88 24.31 -3.25
CA ASP A 433 -11.34 25.17 -4.34
C ASP A 433 -11.82 24.35 -5.55
N ILE A 434 -11.15 23.26 -5.90
CA ILE A 434 -11.63 22.31 -6.93
C ILE A 434 -12.94 21.67 -6.47
N TYR A 435 -13.04 21.27 -5.20
CA TYR A 435 -14.27 20.70 -4.65
C TYR A 435 -15.43 21.69 -4.67
N ALA A 436 -15.15 22.97 -4.43
CA ALA A 436 -16.16 24.04 -4.55
C ALA A 436 -16.68 24.20 -5.99
N GLU A 437 -15.80 24.08 -7.01
CA GLU A 437 -16.21 24.10 -8.42
C GLU A 437 -17.04 22.88 -8.79
N LEU A 438 -16.67 21.67 -8.30
CA LEU A 438 -17.48 20.44 -8.47
C LEU A 438 -18.87 20.58 -7.84
N LYS A 439 -18.99 21.23 -6.69
CA LYS A 439 -20.29 21.55 -6.09
C LYS A 439 -21.15 22.47 -6.96
N LYS A 440 -20.54 23.52 -7.52
CA LYS A 440 -21.25 24.45 -8.40
C LYS A 440 -21.81 23.78 -9.66
N SER A 441 -21.09 22.77 -10.19
CA SER A 441 -21.50 22.02 -11.38
C SER A 441 -22.51 20.90 -11.07
N GLY A 442 -22.86 20.67 -9.80
CA GLY A 442 -23.74 19.56 -9.39
C GLY A 442 -23.07 18.18 -9.40
N ALA A 443 -21.74 18.11 -9.52
CA ALA A 443 -20.98 16.87 -9.60
C ALA A 443 -20.41 16.42 -8.25
N ALA A 444 -20.87 16.93 -7.11
CA ALA A 444 -20.27 16.67 -5.80
C ALA A 444 -20.74 15.36 -5.13
N ASP A 445 -21.86 14.79 -5.54
CA ASP A 445 -22.48 13.65 -4.86
C ASP A 445 -21.62 12.36 -4.88
N HIS A 446 -20.71 12.25 -5.85
CA HIS A 446 -19.79 11.12 -5.99
C HIS A 446 -18.35 11.49 -5.58
N VAL A 447 -18.15 12.63 -4.91
CA VAL A 447 -16.82 13.14 -4.53
C VAL A 447 -16.58 12.99 -3.03
N THR A 448 -15.46 12.38 -2.67
CA THR A 448 -14.96 12.30 -1.29
C THR A 448 -13.69 13.15 -1.16
N TYR A 449 -13.68 14.07 -0.22
CA TYR A 449 -12.51 14.87 0.15
C TYR A 449 -12.32 14.85 1.66
N LEU A 450 -11.17 14.35 2.12
CA LEU A 450 -10.78 14.25 3.53
C LEU A 450 -9.47 15.01 3.75
N PRO A 451 -9.52 16.31 4.03
CA PRO A 451 -8.34 17.16 4.20
C PRO A 451 -7.37 16.60 5.25
N GLY A 452 -6.08 16.56 4.94
CA GLY A 452 -5.02 16.16 5.88
C GLY A 452 -5.04 14.70 6.31
N SER A 453 -5.79 13.82 5.64
CA SER A 453 -5.95 12.42 6.06
C SER A 453 -5.86 11.40 4.92
N ASP A 454 -4.64 11.14 4.43
CA ASP A 454 -4.41 10.07 3.43
C ASP A 454 -4.83 8.69 3.96
N ALA A 455 -4.57 8.41 5.24
CA ALA A 455 -4.96 7.14 5.86
C ALA A 455 -6.49 6.97 5.93
N GLY A 456 -7.22 8.03 6.27
CA GLY A 456 -8.68 8.04 6.26
C GLY A 456 -9.25 7.87 4.86
N LEU A 457 -8.66 8.55 3.87
CA LEU A 457 -9.04 8.45 2.47
C LEU A 457 -8.89 7.01 1.95
N MET A 458 -7.78 6.35 2.28
CA MET A 458 -7.52 4.96 1.88
C MET A 458 -8.52 3.97 2.51
N LEU A 459 -8.94 4.23 3.75
CA LEU A 459 -9.96 3.40 4.40
C LEU A 459 -11.33 3.54 3.72
N VAL A 460 -11.74 4.78 3.42
CA VAL A 460 -13.02 5.05 2.73
C VAL A 460 -12.98 4.53 1.30
N LEU A 461 -11.87 4.71 0.58
CA LEU A 461 -11.66 4.17 -0.77
C LEU A 461 -11.85 2.65 -0.80
N LYS A 462 -11.22 1.94 0.13
CA LYS A 462 -11.36 0.49 0.25
C LYS A 462 -12.83 0.06 0.43
N GLY A 463 -13.56 0.75 1.29
CA GLY A 463 -14.99 0.48 1.53
C GLY A 463 -15.90 0.81 0.34
N ALA A 464 -15.46 1.71 -0.55
CA ALA A 464 -16.23 2.14 -1.71
C ALA A 464 -16.03 1.28 -2.96
N LEU A 465 -14.91 0.53 -3.05
CA LEU A 465 -14.58 -0.30 -4.21
C LEU A 465 -15.45 -1.55 -4.31
N LYS A 466 -15.76 -1.93 -5.56
CA LYS A 466 -16.54 -3.12 -5.92
C LYS A 466 -15.76 -3.96 -6.93
N SER A 467 -16.05 -5.26 -6.98
CA SER A 467 -15.53 -6.13 -8.02
C SER A 467 -15.91 -5.60 -9.41
N GLY A 468 -14.95 -5.57 -10.33
CA GLY A 468 -15.09 -5.01 -11.67
C GLY A 468 -14.72 -3.54 -11.79
N ASP A 469 -14.46 -2.82 -10.71
CA ASP A 469 -14.06 -1.41 -10.77
C ASP A 469 -12.69 -1.23 -11.45
N THR A 470 -12.56 -0.12 -12.17
CA THR A 470 -11.29 0.44 -12.64
C THR A 470 -10.90 1.58 -11.72
N LEU A 471 -9.85 1.40 -10.94
CA LEU A 471 -9.27 2.41 -10.05
C LEU A 471 -8.06 3.06 -10.70
N VAL A 472 -7.98 4.38 -10.73
CA VAL A 472 -6.80 5.10 -11.21
C VAL A 472 -6.34 6.15 -10.22
N PHE A 473 -5.05 6.13 -9.89
CA PHE A 473 -4.35 7.15 -9.13
C PHE A 473 -3.72 8.17 -10.10
N VAL A 474 -4.11 9.43 -9.99
CA VAL A 474 -3.79 10.48 -10.97
C VAL A 474 -3.08 11.64 -10.30
N GLY A 475 -1.87 11.98 -10.76
CA GLY A 475 -1.10 13.12 -10.26
C GLY A 475 0.41 13.02 -10.47
N ALA A 476 1.08 14.18 -10.41
CA ALA A 476 2.52 14.30 -10.61
C ALA A 476 3.34 14.34 -9.30
N GLY A 477 2.66 14.36 -8.15
CA GLY A 477 3.26 14.34 -6.81
C GLY A 477 3.66 12.94 -6.34
N ASP A 478 3.52 12.71 -5.05
CA ASP A 478 3.87 11.45 -4.38
C ASP A 478 2.70 10.43 -4.32
N ILE A 479 1.65 10.67 -5.06
CA ILE A 479 0.48 9.78 -5.18
C ILE A 479 0.86 8.36 -5.66
N ASP A 480 1.96 8.21 -6.39
CA ASP A 480 2.47 6.91 -6.81
C ASP A 480 2.91 6.05 -5.61
N ARG A 481 3.44 6.66 -4.54
CA ARG A 481 3.71 5.96 -3.29
C ARG A 481 2.41 5.45 -2.66
N THR A 482 1.42 6.32 -2.55
CA THR A 482 0.09 5.97 -2.02
C THR A 482 -0.56 4.83 -2.83
N ALA A 483 -0.47 4.89 -4.17
CA ALA A 483 -0.98 3.84 -5.05
C ALA A 483 -0.30 2.48 -4.79
N ARG A 484 1.03 2.47 -4.65
CA ARG A 484 1.79 1.22 -4.38
C ARG A 484 1.52 0.66 -3.00
N GLU A 485 1.40 1.51 -1.98
CA GLU A 485 1.01 1.08 -0.63
C GLU A 485 -0.40 0.48 -0.62
N PHE A 486 -1.35 1.10 -1.34
CA PHE A 486 -2.70 0.57 -1.50
C PHE A 486 -2.68 -0.81 -2.17
N VAL A 487 -1.97 -0.96 -3.28
CA VAL A 487 -1.84 -2.22 -4.01
C VAL A 487 -1.15 -3.30 -3.17
N ALA A 488 -0.12 -2.95 -2.40
CA ALA A 488 0.56 -3.89 -1.51
C ALA A 488 -0.40 -4.46 -0.44
N ARG A 489 -1.26 -3.60 0.14
CA ARG A 489 -2.30 -4.03 1.09
C ARG A 489 -3.36 -4.90 0.41
N LEU A 490 -3.80 -4.52 -0.79
CA LEU A 490 -4.77 -5.28 -1.56
C LEU A 490 -4.26 -6.70 -1.87
N LYS A 491 -3.02 -6.82 -2.36
CA LYS A 491 -2.37 -8.12 -2.61
C LYS A 491 -2.27 -8.97 -1.36
N ALA A 492 -1.84 -8.37 -0.24
CA ALA A 492 -1.75 -9.09 1.03
C ALA A 492 -3.12 -9.62 1.51
N GLU A 493 -4.20 -8.89 1.23
CA GLU A 493 -5.56 -9.35 1.53
C GLU A 493 -5.99 -10.48 0.60
N GLU A 494 -5.74 -10.37 -0.70
CA GLU A 494 -6.05 -11.42 -1.68
C GLU A 494 -5.28 -12.71 -1.38
N GLU A 495 -3.98 -12.60 -1.06
CA GLU A 495 -3.15 -13.74 -0.64
C GLU A 495 -3.71 -14.40 0.64
N ARG A 496 -4.20 -13.59 1.57
CA ARG A 496 -4.82 -14.10 2.80
C ARG A 496 -6.16 -14.77 2.54
N GLU A 497 -7.00 -14.20 1.68
CA GLU A 497 -8.26 -14.83 1.26
C GLU A 497 -8.01 -16.17 0.54
N ALA A 498 -7.03 -16.21 -0.35
CA ALA A 498 -6.61 -17.46 -1.00
C ALA A 498 -6.09 -18.49 0.01
N ALA A 499 -5.30 -18.07 0.98
CA ALA A 499 -4.82 -18.95 2.05
C ALA A 499 -5.97 -19.54 2.88
N TRP A 500 -7.01 -18.75 3.20
CA TRP A 500 -8.21 -19.27 3.88
C TRP A 500 -9.02 -20.23 3.01
N HIS A 501 -9.11 -19.96 1.72
CA HIS A 501 -9.77 -20.86 0.77
C HIS A 501 -9.07 -22.23 0.71
N ASP A 502 -7.75 -22.24 0.77
CA ASP A 502 -6.95 -23.48 0.76
C ASP A 502 -6.97 -24.19 2.12
N PHE A 503 -7.03 -23.44 3.23
CA PHE A 503 -6.99 -23.99 4.59
C PHE A 503 -8.18 -24.89 4.89
N LEU A 504 -9.39 -24.45 4.56
CA LEU A 504 -10.62 -25.15 4.99
C LEU A 504 -10.73 -26.57 4.44
N PRO A 505 -10.58 -26.85 3.13
CA PRO A 505 -10.64 -28.21 2.62
C PRO A 505 -9.47 -29.06 3.11
N ALA A 506 -8.26 -28.49 3.19
CA ALA A 506 -7.07 -29.22 3.65
C ALA A 506 -7.21 -29.65 5.13
N ALA A 507 -7.72 -28.78 6.01
CA ALA A 507 -7.98 -29.12 7.38
C ALA A 507 -9.12 -30.15 7.50
N ARG A 508 -10.28 -29.89 6.87
CA ARG A 508 -11.46 -30.78 6.95
C ARG A 508 -11.18 -32.22 6.53
N SER A 509 -10.32 -32.42 5.52
CA SER A 509 -10.00 -33.76 5.02
C SER A 509 -9.17 -34.61 5.99
N ARG A 510 -8.57 -34.00 7.02
CA ARG A 510 -7.63 -34.64 7.96
C ARG A 510 -8.10 -34.65 9.41
N LEU A 511 -9.12 -33.86 9.73
CA LEU A 511 -9.69 -33.76 11.08
C LEU A 511 -10.65 -34.92 11.36
N SER A 512 -10.71 -35.35 12.62
CA SER A 512 -11.72 -36.30 13.09
C SER A 512 -13.14 -35.73 13.00
N PRO A 513 -14.17 -36.57 12.83
CA PRO A 513 -15.57 -36.13 12.72
C PRO A 513 -16.09 -35.36 13.95
N GLU A 514 -15.50 -35.60 15.12
CA GLU A 514 -15.87 -35.00 16.40
C GLU A 514 -15.31 -33.58 16.53
N THR A 515 -14.30 -33.22 15.73
CA THR A 515 -13.72 -31.89 15.74
C THR A 515 -14.63 -30.89 15.04
N LYS A 516 -14.99 -29.80 15.76
CA LYS A 516 -15.75 -28.69 15.17
C LYS A 516 -14.82 -27.75 14.42
N LEU A 517 -15.19 -27.43 13.18
CA LEU A 517 -14.55 -26.43 12.35
C LEU A 517 -15.63 -25.54 11.72
N LEU A 518 -15.80 -24.32 12.24
CA LEU A 518 -16.91 -23.40 11.93
C LEU A 518 -16.36 -22.12 11.33
N GLU A 519 -16.98 -21.66 10.26
CA GLU A 519 -16.66 -20.37 9.63
C GLU A 519 -17.55 -19.28 10.25
N ARG A 520 -16.99 -18.09 10.47
CA ARG A 520 -17.69 -16.90 10.99
C ARG A 520 -18.48 -17.14 12.29
N GLU A 521 -17.95 -18.01 13.15
CA GLU A 521 -18.56 -18.31 14.44
C GLU A 521 -18.50 -17.09 15.37
N LEU A 522 -19.65 -16.69 15.92
CA LEU A 522 -19.75 -15.54 16.81
C LEU A 522 -19.06 -15.82 18.15
N LEU A 523 -18.14 -14.93 18.56
CA LEU A 523 -17.33 -15.10 19.75
C LEU A 523 -17.95 -14.48 21.01
N ALA A 524 -18.86 -13.52 20.90
CA ALA A 524 -19.53 -12.90 22.06
C ALA A 524 -20.13 -13.92 23.07
N PRO A 525 -20.87 -14.98 22.64
CA PRO A 525 -21.40 -15.99 23.58
C PRO A 525 -20.33 -16.86 24.25
N LYS A 526 -19.11 -16.84 23.71
CA LYS A 526 -17.94 -17.63 24.18
C LYS A 526 -17.08 -16.85 25.19
N THR A 527 -17.42 -15.60 25.47
CA THR A 527 -16.74 -14.74 26.45
C THR A 527 -17.62 -14.44 27.65
N THR A 528 -16.98 -14.11 28.78
CA THR A 528 -17.71 -13.68 29.98
C THR A 528 -18.23 -12.25 29.89
N MET A 529 -17.61 -11.40 29.09
CA MET A 529 -18.05 -10.04 28.81
C MET A 529 -19.23 -9.98 27.83
N ARG A 530 -19.45 -11.04 27.06
CA ARG A 530 -20.49 -11.17 26.03
C ARG A 530 -20.41 -10.10 24.93
N VAL A 531 -19.19 -9.71 24.56
CA VAL A 531 -18.91 -8.82 23.44
C VAL A 531 -17.98 -9.49 22.43
N GLY A 532 -18.00 -9.03 21.17
CA GLY A 532 -17.11 -9.45 20.10
C GLY A 532 -17.82 -10.03 18.89
N GLY A 533 -17.25 -9.74 17.72
CA GLY A 533 -17.70 -10.24 16.43
C GLY A 533 -17.27 -11.69 16.16
N PRO A 534 -17.37 -12.14 14.89
CA PRO A 534 -17.08 -13.50 14.51
C PRO A 534 -15.58 -13.78 14.39
N ALA A 535 -15.17 -15.04 14.64
CA ALA A 535 -13.90 -15.58 14.18
C ALA A 535 -13.96 -15.86 12.68
N ARG A 536 -12.87 -15.66 11.95
CA ARG A 536 -12.77 -16.11 10.55
C ARG A 536 -13.04 -17.61 10.46
N VAL A 537 -12.30 -18.37 11.25
CA VAL A 537 -12.53 -19.81 11.48
C VAL A 537 -12.39 -20.09 12.97
N TYR A 538 -13.35 -20.86 13.51
CA TYR A 538 -13.34 -21.33 14.88
C TYR A 538 -13.21 -22.85 14.90
N ALA A 539 -12.31 -23.37 15.74
CA ALA A 539 -12.07 -24.81 15.87
C ALA A 539 -12.16 -25.29 17.33
N GLU A 540 -12.84 -26.42 17.55
CA GLU A 540 -12.77 -27.20 18.79
C GLU A 540 -12.20 -28.59 18.47
N PRO A 541 -10.85 -28.78 18.47
CA PRO A 541 -10.24 -30.07 18.20
C PRO A 541 -10.63 -31.09 19.24
N ALA A 542 -11.01 -32.30 18.81
CA ALA A 542 -11.39 -33.39 19.70
C ALA A 542 -10.17 -34.13 20.26
N ALA A 543 -9.06 -34.14 19.53
CA ALA A 543 -7.84 -34.89 19.89
C ALA A 543 -6.57 -34.05 19.68
N THR A 544 -5.46 -34.51 20.25
CA THR A 544 -4.12 -33.93 20.06
C THR A 544 -3.72 -33.93 18.59
N ALA A 545 -4.05 -34.99 17.84
CA ALA A 545 -3.77 -35.11 16.40
C ALA A 545 -4.52 -34.03 15.60
N ASP A 546 -5.79 -33.74 15.93
CA ASP A 546 -6.57 -32.70 15.28
C ASP A 546 -5.96 -31.30 15.53
N LEU A 547 -5.54 -31.04 16.76
CA LEU A 547 -4.85 -29.79 17.10
C LEU A 547 -3.56 -29.65 16.30
N GLN A 548 -2.77 -30.74 16.13
CA GLN A 548 -1.56 -30.74 15.30
C GLN A 548 -1.88 -30.43 13.83
N VAL A 549 -2.94 -31.02 13.26
CA VAL A 549 -3.39 -30.74 11.89
C VAL A 549 -3.73 -29.25 11.73
N LEU A 550 -4.51 -28.69 12.64
CA LEU A 550 -4.90 -27.27 12.58
C LEU A 550 -3.69 -26.33 12.63
N LEU A 551 -2.74 -26.58 13.54
CA LEU A 551 -1.53 -25.79 13.69
C LEU A 551 -0.61 -25.92 12.46
N HIS A 552 -0.42 -27.16 11.95
CA HIS A 552 0.41 -27.40 10.78
C HIS A 552 -0.13 -26.70 9.52
N GLU A 553 -1.44 -26.81 9.25
CA GLU A 553 -2.04 -26.16 8.08
C GLU A 553 -2.03 -24.63 8.23
N ALA A 554 -2.29 -24.09 9.43
CA ALA A 554 -2.21 -22.67 9.69
C ALA A 554 -0.77 -22.14 9.51
N ALA A 555 0.25 -22.87 9.99
CA ALA A 555 1.66 -22.51 9.81
C ALA A 555 2.09 -22.55 8.34
N ARG A 556 1.69 -23.61 7.61
CA ARG A 556 1.97 -23.75 6.16
C ARG A 556 1.46 -22.57 5.35
N LEU A 557 0.29 -22.05 5.70
CA LEU A 557 -0.38 -20.96 5.01
C LEU A 557 -0.17 -19.59 5.68
N LYS A 558 0.68 -19.54 6.73
CA LYS A 558 0.97 -18.31 7.50
C LYS A 558 -0.28 -17.63 8.07
N LEU A 559 -1.29 -18.40 8.46
CA LEU A 559 -2.51 -17.90 9.04
C LEU A 559 -2.34 -17.62 10.54
N PRO A 560 -2.93 -16.53 11.07
CA PRO A 560 -2.84 -16.24 12.50
C PRO A 560 -3.67 -17.24 13.31
N VAL A 561 -3.06 -17.75 14.39
CA VAL A 561 -3.69 -18.65 15.35
C VAL A 561 -3.88 -17.94 16.68
N LEU A 562 -5.10 -17.99 17.22
CA LEU A 562 -5.46 -17.41 18.51
C LEU A 562 -6.14 -18.46 19.38
N LEU A 563 -5.77 -18.48 20.66
CA LEU A 563 -6.35 -19.43 21.63
C LEU A 563 -7.47 -18.77 22.42
N LEU A 564 -8.61 -19.42 22.49
CA LEU A 564 -9.73 -18.98 23.26
C LEU A 564 -10.07 -19.98 24.36
N GLY A 565 -9.82 -19.61 25.62
CA GLY A 565 -10.33 -20.33 26.78
C GLY A 565 -11.80 -19.94 27.05
N ARG A 566 -12.13 -19.58 28.31
CA ARG A 566 -13.46 -19.08 28.70
C ARG A 566 -13.70 -17.59 28.36
N GLY A 567 -12.72 -16.91 27.72
CA GLY A 567 -12.85 -15.50 27.40
C GLY A 567 -13.10 -14.60 28.62
N SER A 568 -12.50 -14.94 29.76
CA SER A 568 -12.76 -14.25 31.02
C SER A 568 -11.83 -13.07 31.32
N ASN A 569 -10.82 -12.89 30.50
CA ASN A 569 -9.89 -11.76 30.57
C ASN A 569 -9.61 -11.18 29.18
N LEU A 570 -10.65 -11.14 28.32
CA LEU A 570 -10.55 -10.75 26.93
C LEU A 570 -11.65 -9.77 26.53
N ILE A 571 -11.31 -8.80 25.70
CA ILE A 571 -12.22 -8.00 24.88
C ILE A 571 -11.96 -8.36 23.43
N ILE A 572 -12.99 -8.83 22.73
CA ILE A 572 -12.91 -9.21 21.31
C ILE A 572 -13.51 -8.08 20.49
N PRO A 573 -12.86 -7.60 19.42
CA PRO A 573 -13.38 -6.54 18.57
C PRO A 573 -14.76 -6.86 17.97
N ASP A 574 -15.61 -5.86 17.79
CA ASP A 574 -16.93 -6.03 17.17
C ASP A 574 -16.84 -6.49 15.71
N ALA A 575 -15.78 -6.08 14.99
CA ALA A 575 -15.47 -6.58 13.64
C ALA A 575 -15.08 -8.06 13.60
N GLY A 576 -14.82 -8.66 14.77
CA GLY A 576 -14.34 -10.04 14.89
C GLY A 576 -12.83 -10.18 14.79
N VAL A 577 -12.39 -11.38 14.46
CA VAL A 577 -10.98 -11.77 14.40
C VAL A 577 -10.70 -12.47 13.07
N ASP A 578 -9.78 -11.92 12.27
CA ASP A 578 -9.31 -12.55 11.04
C ASP A 578 -8.21 -13.57 11.35
N GLY A 579 -8.62 -14.68 11.95
CA GLY A 579 -7.69 -15.73 12.41
C GLY A 579 -8.40 -17.06 12.68
N LEU A 580 -7.59 -18.11 12.86
CA LEU A 580 -8.01 -19.41 13.37
C LEU A 580 -8.10 -19.32 14.90
N VAL A 581 -9.31 -19.27 15.41
CA VAL A 581 -9.57 -19.29 16.86
C VAL A 581 -9.73 -20.73 17.33
N ILE A 582 -8.81 -21.22 18.14
CA ILE A 582 -8.83 -22.58 18.69
C ILE A 582 -9.29 -22.56 20.14
N SER A 583 -10.27 -23.39 20.47
CA SER A 583 -10.74 -23.61 21.84
C SER A 583 -10.65 -25.08 22.22
N LEU A 584 -10.05 -25.37 23.36
CA LEU A 584 -10.02 -26.72 23.93
C LEU A 584 -11.31 -27.00 24.75
N GLY A 585 -12.47 -26.72 24.09
CA GLY A 585 -13.78 -26.89 24.73
C GLY A 585 -14.32 -28.32 24.70
N HIS A 586 -13.79 -29.19 23.84
CA HIS A 586 -14.24 -30.58 23.71
C HIS A 586 -14.05 -31.36 25.02
N GLU A 587 -14.92 -32.33 25.31
CA GLU A 587 -14.88 -33.10 26.53
C GLU A 587 -13.55 -33.82 26.80
N ASN A 588 -12.86 -34.26 25.77
CA ASN A 588 -11.55 -34.91 25.87
C ASN A 588 -10.45 -34.04 26.51
N TRP A 589 -10.64 -32.73 26.54
CA TRP A 589 -9.74 -31.78 27.23
C TRP A 589 -10.21 -31.44 28.66
N GLN A 590 -11.35 -32.02 29.14
CA GLN A 590 -11.91 -31.75 30.44
C GLN A 590 -11.60 -32.85 31.44
N LYS A 591 -10.51 -33.56 31.27
CA LYS A 591 -10.09 -34.66 32.11
C LYS A 591 -9.79 -34.25 33.56
N PHE A 592 -10.16 -35.09 34.50
CA PHE A 592 -9.75 -35.09 35.90
C PHE A 592 -9.35 -36.49 36.26
N GLU A 593 -8.05 -36.82 36.27
CA GLU A 593 -7.54 -38.19 36.44
C GLU A 593 -6.59 -38.24 37.64
N PRO A 594 -7.01 -38.82 38.77
CA PRO A 594 -6.10 -39.11 39.89
C PRO A 594 -5.00 -40.07 39.47
N GLN A 595 -3.78 -39.78 39.88
CA GLN A 595 -2.59 -40.56 39.56
C GLN A 595 -2.18 -41.40 40.76
N PRO A 596 -1.51 -42.58 40.53
CA PRO A 596 -1.09 -43.46 41.64
C PRO A 596 -0.12 -42.81 42.63
N ASP A 597 0.60 -41.75 42.21
CA ASP A 597 1.57 -40.98 42.99
C ASP A 597 0.94 -39.82 43.80
N GLY A 598 -0.40 -39.77 43.84
CA GLY A 598 -1.17 -38.77 44.57
C GLY A 598 -1.33 -37.44 43.83
N ARG A 599 -0.83 -37.31 42.64
CA ARG A 599 -1.12 -36.14 41.74
C ARG A 599 -2.47 -36.31 41.06
N ILE A 600 -2.92 -35.21 40.44
CA ILE A 600 -4.11 -35.19 39.58
C ILE A 600 -3.67 -34.68 38.22
N PHE A 601 -3.98 -35.37 37.13
CA PHE A 601 -3.90 -34.76 35.82
C PHE A 601 -5.23 -34.03 35.54
N ALA A 602 -5.11 -32.69 35.26
CA ALA A 602 -6.23 -31.82 34.91
C ALA A 602 -6.09 -31.33 33.49
N GLY A 603 -7.00 -31.65 32.58
CA GLY A 603 -7.01 -31.22 31.21
C GLY A 603 -7.26 -29.71 31.06
N ALA A 604 -6.65 -29.07 30.02
CA ALA A 604 -6.68 -27.64 29.85
C ALA A 604 -8.10 -27.04 29.65
N GLY A 605 -9.03 -27.83 29.10
CA GLY A 605 -10.44 -27.45 28.93
C GLY A 605 -11.28 -27.52 30.19
N LEU A 606 -10.82 -28.18 31.26
CA LEU A 606 -11.54 -28.32 32.48
C LEU A 606 -11.80 -26.96 33.15
N ARG A 607 -13.06 -26.65 33.46
CA ARG A 607 -13.42 -25.41 34.16
C ARG A 607 -12.86 -25.41 35.58
N LEU A 608 -12.34 -24.30 36.05
CA LEU A 608 -11.76 -24.19 37.40
C LEU A 608 -12.78 -24.51 38.50
N LYS A 609 -14.04 -24.08 38.34
CA LYS A 609 -15.14 -24.45 39.24
C LYS A 609 -15.36 -25.97 39.29
N ASN A 610 -15.28 -26.64 38.13
CA ASN A 610 -15.43 -28.11 38.08
C ASN A 610 -14.24 -28.82 38.72
N LEU A 611 -12.99 -28.31 38.46
CA LEU A 611 -11.79 -28.83 39.13
C LEU A 611 -11.90 -28.74 40.64
N CYS A 612 -12.30 -27.56 41.17
CA CYS A 612 -12.55 -27.35 42.61
C CYS A 612 -13.59 -28.34 43.17
N GLY A 613 -14.73 -28.49 42.45
CA GLY A 613 -15.81 -29.41 42.90
C GLY A 613 -15.41 -30.88 42.85
N LEU A 614 -14.64 -31.31 41.82
CA LEU A 614 -14.15 -32.70 41.72
C LEU A 614 -13.09 -32.99 42.78
N ALA A 615 -12.17 -32.06 43.03
CA ALA A 615 -11.16 -32.17 44.09
C ALA A 615 -11.83 -32.25 45.48
N THR A 616 -12.88 -31.45 45.73
CA THR A 616 -13.66 -31.51 46.96
C THR A 616 -14.32 -32.86 47.15
N LYS A 617 -14.96 -33.43 46.12
CA LYS A 617 -15.58 -34.76 46.17
C LYS A 617 -14.55 -35.86 46.44
N ALA A 618 -13.32 -35.68 45.96
CA ALA A 618 -12.23 -36.60 46.21
C ALA A 618 -11.50 -36.38 47.55
N GLY A 619 -11.93 -35.46 48.40
CA GLY A 619 -11.29 -35.11 49.65
C GLY A 619 -9.92 -34.46 49.53
N LEU A 620 -9.65 -33.77 48.43
CA LEU A 620 -8.34 -33.19 48.09
C LEU A 620 -8.35 -31.68 48.35
N LYS A 621 -7.52 -31.22 49.29
CA LYS A 621 -7.39 -29.83 49.74
C LYS A 621 -6.33 -29.08 48.91
N GLY A 622 -6.47 -27.77 48.86
CA GLY A 622 -5.53 -26.87 48.21
C GLY A 622 -6.06 -26.27 46.90
N PHE A 623 -7.29 -26.60 46.48
CA PHE A 623 -7.94 -26.10 45.24
C PHE A 623 -9.09 -25.09 45.53
N GLU A 624 -9.40 -24.79 46.80
CA GLU A 624 -10.53 -23.98 47.24
C GLU A 624 -10.48 -22.55 46.68
N PHE A 625 -9.26 -22.01 46.49
CA PHE A 625 -9.06 -20.67 45.92
C PHE A 625 -9.52 -20.55 44.45
N LEU A 626 -9.65 -21.69 43.73
CA LEU A 626 -10.13 -21.71 42.35
C LEU A 626 -11.63 -21.46 42.24
N GLU A 627 -12.37 -21.59 43.33
CA GLU A 627 -13.80 -21.36 43.34
C GLU A 627 -14.13 -19.92 42.93
N GLY A 628 -15.04 -19.81 41.98
CA GLY A 628 -15.47 -18.51 41.44
C GLY A 628 -14.47 -17.80 40.53
N ILE A 629 -13.31 -18.35 40.22
CA ILE A 629 -12.46 -17.84 39.13
C ILE A 629 -13.11 -18.27 37.79
N PRO A 630 -13.57 -17.34 36.96
CA PRO A 630 -14.20 -17.68 35.68
C PRO A 630 -13.14 -18.04 34.63
N GLY A 631 -12.78 -19.30 34.50
CA GLY A 631 -11.74 -19.75 33.60
C GLY A 631 -11.69 -21.26 33.38
N SER A 632 -10.78 -21.72 32.56
CA SER A 632 -10.36 -23.11 32.41
C SER A 632 -8.92 -23.30 32.93
N VAL A 633 -8.52 -24.54 33.14
CA VAL A 633 -7.15 -24.88 33.56
C VAL A 633 -6.10 -24.29 32.63
N GLY A 634 -6.27 -24.41 31.31
CA GLY A 634 -5.32 -23.84 30.33
C GLY A 634 -5.17 -22.31 30.44
N GLY A 635 -6.31 -21.60 30.58
CA GLY A 635 -6.28 -20.16 30.80
C GLY A 635 -5.65 -19.78 32.15
N ALA A 636 -5.92 -20.58 33.20
CA ALA A 636 -5.33 -20.36 34.52
C ALA A 636 -3.82 -20.61 34.56
N LEU A 637 -3.32 -21.58 33.80
CA LEU A 637 -1.88 -21.83 33.63
C LEU A 637 -1.21 -20.65 32.90
N ARG A 638 -1.76 -20.20 31.76
CA ARG A 638 -1.21 -19.10 31.00
C ARG A 638 -1.10 -17.79 31.80
N MET A 639 -2.12 -17.54 32.62
CA MET A 639 -2.26 -16.28 33.38
C MET A 639 -1.79 -16.42 34.85
N ASN A 640 -1.24 -17.56 35.25
CA ASN A 640 -1.01 -17.87 36.67
C ASN A 640 -2.16 -17.33 37.54
N ALA A 641 -3.38 -17.81 37.25
CA ALA A 641 -4.57 -17.26 37.88
C ALA A 641 -4.55 -17.44 39.40
N GLY A 642 -4.88 -16.39 40.11
CA GLY A 642 -4.86 -16.41 41.58
C GLY A 642 -6.07 -15.70 42.19
N ALA A 643 -6.46 -16.15 43.35
CA ALA A 643 -7.48 -15.55 44.19
C ALA A 643 -7.35 -15.99 45.65
N MET A 644 -7.85 -15.18 46.56
CA MET A 644 -7.92 -15.54 48.02
C MET A 644 -6.54 -15.95 48.62
N GLY A 645 -5.44 -15.43 48.06
CA GLY A 645 -4.08 -15.69 48.51
C GLY A 645 -3.38 -16.92 47.91
N GLY A 646 -4.05 -17.69 47.02
CA GLY A 646 -3.48 -18.83 46.32
C GLY A 646 -3.35 -18.55 44.82
N TRP A 647 -2.39 -19.19 44.18
CA TRP A 647 -2.07 -19.07 42.73
C TRP A 647 -2.08 -20.43 42.05
N MET A 648 -2.39 -20.48 40.77
CA MET A 648 -2.43 -21.73 39.99
C MET A 648 -1.14 -22.53 40.12
N PHE A 649 0.01 -21.86 40.01
CA PHE A 649 1.31 -22.52 40.11
C PHE A 649 1.72 -22.92 41.55
N ASP A 650 0.94 -22.61 42.57
CA ASP A 650 1.18 -23.17 43.91
C ASP A 650 0.90 -24.68 43.95
N VAL A 651 -0.06 -25.14 43.13
CA VAL A 651 -0.48 -26.54 43.05
C VAL A 651 0.02 -27.27 41.82
N VAL A 652 0.64 -26.58 40.82
CA VAL A 652 1.21 -27.18 39.60
C VAL A 652 2.57 -27.81 39.89
N GLU A 653 2.79 -29.04 39.40
CA GLU A 653 4.07 -29.70 39.38
C GLU A 653 4.69 -29.77 38.00
N ALA A 654 3.86 -30.04 36.97
CA ALA A 654 4.27 -30.09 35.58
C ALA A 654 3.12 -29.69 34.68
N VAL A 655 3.45 -29.13 33.52
CA VAL A 655 2.51 -28.78 32.47
C VAL A 655 2.79 -29.59 31.22
N GLN A 656 1.76 -30.21 30.67
CA GLN A 656 1.80 -30.75 29.31
C GLN A 656 1.38 -29.63 28.35
N LEU A 657 2.21 -29.35 27.40
CA LEU A 657 1.99 -28.30 26.40
C LEU A 657 2.30 -28.79 25.01
N MET A 658 1.74 -28.09 24.00
CA MET A 658 2.05 -28.26 22.58
C MET A 658 2.65 -26.96 22.07
N THR A 659 3.79 -27.01 21.40
CA THR A 659 4.37 -25.87 20.68
C THR A 659 3.48 -25.51 19.47
N LEU A 660 3.58 -24.30 18.93
CA LEU A 660 2.89 -23.93 17.69
C LEU A 660 3.35 -24.77 16.47
N ALA A 661 4.51 -25.45 16.57
CA ALA A 661 4.96 -26.44 15.58
C ALA A 661 4.31 -27.82 15.75
N GLY A 662 3.44 -28.02 16.75
CA GLY A 662 2.74 -29.29 16.99
C GLY A 662 3.48 -30.29 17.88
N GLU A 663 4.64 -29.95 18.46
CA GLU A 663 5.37 -30.85 19.36
C GLU A 663 4.76 -30.84 20.76
N VAL A 664 4.46 -32.01 21.27
CA VAL A 664 3.98 -32.20 22.65
C VAL A 664 5.16 -32.38 23.60
N ARG A 665 5.20 -31.56 24.64
CA ARG A 665 6.25 -31.56 25.66
C ARG A 665 5.61 -31.55 27.06
N THR A 666 6.30 -32.18 28.02
CA THR A 666 6.00 -32.03 29.44
C THR A 666 7.09 -31.23 30.11
N MET A 667 6.73 -30.12 30.71
CA MET A 667 7.67 -29.24 31.42
C MET A 667 7.40 -29.27 32.93
N PRO A 668 8.40 -29.58 33.76
CA PRO A 668 8.25 -29.45 35.22
C PRO A 668 8.16 -27.96 35.59
N LYS A 669 7.44 -27.64 36.68
CA LYS A 669 7.31 -26.26 37.21
C LYS A 669 8.65 -25.56 37.36
N ALA A 670 9.68 -26.28 37.81
CA ALA A 670 11.04 -25.70 38.00
C ALA A 670 11.68 -25.17 36.68
N GLY A 671 11.21 -25.61 35.52
CA GLY A 671 11.67 -25.15 34.20
C GLY A 671 10.77 -24.07 33.59
N MET A 672 9.83 -23.52 34.36
CA MET A 672 8.87 -22.52 33.86
C MET A 672 9.07 -21.16 34.55
N HIS A 673 9.01 -20.10 33.73
CA HIS A 673 9.10 -18.71 34.21
C HIS A 673 7.71 -18.15 34.47
N VAL A 674 7.35 -18.12 35.75
CA VAL A 674 6.00 -17.77 36.20
C VAL A 674 6.05 -16.50 37.03
N ASP A 675 5.19 -15.55 36.69
CA ASP A 675 5.08 -14.27 37.38
C ASP A 675 3.62 -13.86 37.59
N TYR A 676 3.40 -12.65 38.10
CA TYR A 676 2.05 -12.10 38.26
C TYR A 676 1.34 -12.03 36.90
N ARG A 677 0.23 -12.75 36.76
CA ARG A 677 -0.58 -12.81 35.52
C ARG A 677 0.20 -13.26 34.27
N HIS A 678 1.26 -14.04 34.44
CA HIS A 678 2.14 -14.41 33.34
C HIS A 678 2.78 -15.79 33.58
N CYS A 679 2.87 -16.56 32.46
CA CYS A 679 3.73 -17.72 32.32
C CYS A 679 4.37 -17.65 30.92
N ALA A 680 5.69 -17.47 30.87
CA ALA A 680 6.40 -17.15 29.63
C ALA A 680 6.27 -18.26 28.59
N GLU A 681 6.44 -19.51 28.93
CA GLU A 681 6.42 -20.66 28.02
C GLU A 681 5.04 -20.88 27.40
N LEU A 682 3.97 -20.40 28.04
CA LEU A 682 2.61 -20.50 27.54
C LEU A 682 2.16 -19.26 26.75
N GLN A 683 3.07 -18.31 26.44
CA GLN A 683 2.78 -17.24 25.48
C GLN A 683 2.80 -17.79 24.05
N ASP A 684 3.75 -18.70 23.76
CA ASP A 684 4.00 -19.27 22.45
C ASP A 684 3.70 -20.77 22.36
N ALA A 685 2.98 -21.32 23.34
CA ALA A 685 2.57 -22.71 23.39
C ALA A 685 1.15 -22.86 23.94
N ILE A 686 0.55 -24.00 23.67
CA ILE A 686 -0.81 -24.38 24.06
C ILE A 686 -0.74 -25.34 25.23
N ALA A 687 -1.23 -24.96 26.40
CA ALA A 687 -1.39 -25.90 27.50
C ALA A 687 -2.43 -26.95 27.13
N LEU A 688 -2.09 -28.24 27.24
CA LEU A 688 -2.97 -29.38 27.04
C LEU A 688 -3.54 -29.89 28.39
N GLY A 689 -2.81 -29.71 29.47
CA GLY A 689 -3.18 -30.08 30.82
C GLY A 689 -2.02 -29.89 31.81
N ALA A 690 -2.25 -30.18 33.06
CA ALA A 690 -1.21 -30.08 34.09
C ALA A 690 -1.34 -31.20 35.13
N TRP A 691 -0.22 -31.62 35.69
CA TRP A 691 -0.18 -32.42 36.90
C TRP A 691 -0.18 -31.48 38.09
N LEU A 692 -1.20 -31.70 38.95
CA LEU A 692 -1.45 -30.88 40.11
C LEU A 692 -1.24 -31.71 41.37
N ARG A 693 -0.63 -31.13 42.41
CA ARG A 693 -0.46 -31.78 43.70
C ARG A 693 -1.41 -31.16 44.73
N PRO A 694 -2.30 -31.94 45.35
CA PRO A 694 -3.09 -31.51 46.48
C PRO A 694 -2.20 -31.15 47.67
N ALA A 695 -2.58 -30.16 48.45
CA ALA A 695 -1.86 -29.77 49.66
C ALA A 695 -1.99 -30.82 50.80
N ALA A 696 -3.16 -31.45 50.90
CA ALA A 696 -3.45 -32.49 51.86
C ALA A 696 -4.78 -33.23 51.50
N SER A 697 -5.07 -34.31 52.15
CA SER A 697 -6.42 -34.93 52.21
C SER A 697 -7.18 -34.33 53.39
N ALA A 698 -8.49 -34.14 53.23
CA ALA A 698 -9.39 -33.64 54.26
C ALA A 698 -10.84 -34.10 54.01
N GLU A 699 -11.68 -34.02 55.02
CA GLU A 699 -13.11 -34.29 54.85
C GLU A 699 -13.76 -33.28 53.87
N ALA A 700 -14.58 -33.76 52.96
CA ALA A 700 -15.24 -32.92 51.98
C ALA A 700 -16.04 -31.77 52.56
N THR A 701 -16.58 -31.97 53.77
CA THR A 701 -17.33 -30.95 54.53
C THR A 701 -16.47 -29.77 54.95
N ASP A 702 -15.20 -30.03 55.35
CA ASP A 702 -14.28 -28.95 55.74
C ASP A 702 -13.80 -28.16 54.58
N ILE A 703 -13.51 -28.84 53.46
CA ILE A 703 -13.16 -28.18 52.18
C ILE A 703 -14.33 -27.30 51.72
N ARG A 704 -15.57 -27.83 51.80
CA ARG A 704 -16.76 -27.08 51.40
C ARG A 704 -16.98 -25.84 52.27
N ARG A 705 -16.78 -25.95 53.58
CA ARG A 705 -16.86 -24.77 54.48
C ARG A 705 -15.91 -23.66 54.05
N GLN A 706 -14.68 -23.96 53.64
CA GLN A 706 -13.75 -22.98 53.14
C GLN A 706 -14.19 -22.37 51.79
N ILE A 707 -14.74 -23.18 50.89
CA ILE A 707 -15.32 -22.72 49.61
C ILE A 707 -16.46 -21.75 49.85
N ASP A 708 -17.37 -22.07 50.79
CA ASP A 708 -18.51 -21.19 51.10
C ASP A 708 -18.07 -19.84 51.63
N VAL A 709 -16.99 -19.78 52.44
CA VAL A 709 -16.38 -18.52 52.88
C VAL A 709 -15.89 -17.70 51.69
N TYR A 710 -15.18 -18.33 50.72
CA TYR A 710 -14.67 -17.65 49.55
C TYR A 710 -15.80 -17.19 48.62
N GLN A 711 -16.84 -18.00 48.41
CA GLN A 711 -18.01 -17.63 47.64
C GLN A 711 -18.72 -16.40 48.24
N LYS A 712 -18.98 -16.40 49.54
CA LYS A 712 -19.61 -15.27 50.23
C LYS A 712 -18.82 -13.98 50.02
N LYS A 713 -17.50 -14.02 50.24
CA LYS A 713 -16.62 -12.87 50.05
C LYS A 713 -16.65 -12.33 48.60
N ARG A 714 -16.74 -13.22 47.60
CA ARG A 714 -16.82 -12.80 46.20
C ARG A 714 -18.16 -12.17 45.86
N VAL A 715 -19.26 -12.75 46.30
CA VAL A 715 -20.61 -12.19 46.06
C VAL A 715 -20.73 -10.79 46.64
N GLU A 716 -20.07 -10.52 47.79
CA GLU A 716 -20.07 -9.21 48.44
C GLU A 716 -19.16 -8.18 47.73
N SER A 717 -18.09 -8.63 47.06
CA SER A 717 -17.07 -7.74 46.53
C SER A 717 -17.00 -7.63 44.99
N GLN A 718 -17.74 -8.46 44.24
CA GLN A 718 -17.65 -8.47 42.75
C GLN A 718 -19.05 -8.41 42.10
N PRO A 719 -19.18 -7.74 40.96
CA PRO A 719 -20.44 -7.67 40.23
C PRO A 719 -20.83 -9.03 39.65
N ARG A 720 -22.13 -9.25 39.50
CA ARG A 720 -22.70 -10.45 38.88
C ARG A 720 -22.94 -10.33 37.39
N GLU A 721 -22.93 -9.12 36.88
CA GLU A 721 -23.14 -8.83 35.48
C GLU A 721 -21.95 -9.34 34.62
N PRO A 722 -22.21 -9.58 33.31
CA PRO A 722 -21.16 -9.96 32.39
C PRO A 722 -19.97 -8.98 32.43
N SER A 723 -18.75 -9.49 32.62
CA SER A 723 -17.52 -8.70 32.74
C SER A 723 -16.29 -9.54 32.41
N ALA A 724 -15.15 -8.90 32.22
CA ALA A 724 -13.85 -9.55 31.97
C ALA A 724 -12.92 -9.51 33.20
N GLY A 725 -13.47 -9.39 34.41
CA GLY A 725 -12.67 -9.23 35.62
C GLY A 725 -12.18 -7.80 35.85
N CYS A 726 -11.05 -7.66 36.56
CA CYS A 726 -10.39 -6.36 36.73
C CYS A 726 -9.89 -5.84 35.38
N ILE A 727 -10.21 -4.59 35.06
CA ILE A 727 -9.83 -3.97 33.79
C ILE A 727 -8.40 -3.47 33.85
N PHE A 728 -7.95 -2.94 34.98
CA PHE A 728 -6.62 -2.36 35.12
C PHE A 728 -5.77 -3.09 36.15
N LYS A 729 -4.48 -3.15 35.91
CA LYS A 729 -3.47 -3.58 36.87
C LYS A 729 -3.42 -2.60 38.04
N ASN A 730 -3.09 -3.12 39.23
CA ASN A 730 -2.80 -2.25 40.34
C ASN A 730 -1.44 -1.56 40.14
N PRO A 731 -1.39 -0.22 40.15
CA PRO A 731 -0.12 0.48 40.07
C PRO A 731 0.68 0.28 41.38
N PRO A 732 2.03 0.48 41.35
CA PRO A 732 2.86 0.34 42.55
C PRO A 732 2.34 1.14 43.73
N GLY A 733 2.13 0.48 44.87
CA GLY A 733 1.67 1.12 46.10
C GLY A 733 0.20 1.55 46.15
N ALA A 734 -0.60 1.28 45.10
CA ALA A 734 -2.01 1.70 45.07
C ALA A 734 -2.94 0.63 44.48
N SER A 735 -4.23 0.74 44.75
CA SER A 735 -5.25 -0.10 44.12
C SER A 735 -5.95 0.66 43.01
N ALA A 736 -5.96 0.09 41.77
CA ALA A 736 -6.66 0.68 40.65
C ALA A 736 -8.15 0.94 40.96
N GLY A 737 -8.84 -0.04 41.60
CA GLY A 737 -10.21 0.13 41.99
C GLY A 737 -10.45 1.29 42.94
N ARG A 738 -9.57 1.50 43.92
CA ARG A 738 -9.64 2.65 44.82
C ARG A 738 -9.42 3.98 44.08
N LEU A 739 -8.43 4.06 43.19
CA LEU A 739 -8.16 5.27 42.40
C LEU A 739 -9.36 5.66 41.51
N ILE A 740 -10.04 4.66 40.93
CA ILE A 740 -11.23 4.86 40.08
C ILE A 740 -12.43 5.31 40.95
N ASP A 741 -12.59 4.71 42.11
CA ASP A 741 -13.65 5.07 43.06
C ASP A 741 -13.47 6.51 43.58
N GLU A 742 -12.28 6.85 44.04
CA GLU A 742 -11.90 8.20 44.49
C GLU A 742 -11.96 9.27 43.37
N ALA A 743 -11.89 8.87 42.10
CA ALA A 743 -12.13 9.75 40.97
C ALA A 743 -13.63 9.91 40.63
N GLY A 744 -14.53 9.29 41.42
CA GLY A 744 -15.98 9.40 41.27
C GLY A 744 -16.52 8.71 40.03
N LEU A 745 -15.89 7.63 39.55
CA LEU A 745 -16.22 7.01 38.27
C LEU A 745 -17.15 5.79 38.36
N LYS A 746 -17.54 5.36 39.55
CA LYS A 746 -18.58 4.31 39.71
C LYS A 746 -19.88 4.72 39.05
N GLY A 747 -20.46 3.85 38.19
CA GLY A 747 -21.67 4.12 37.42
C GLY A 747 -21.44 4.92 36.13
N GLU A 748 -20.17 5.34 35.82
CA GLU A 748 -19.84 6.00 34.58
C GLU A 748 -20.06 5.08 33.37
N ARG A 749 -20.61 5.64 32.25
CA ARG A 749 -21.06 4.84 31.09
C ARG A 749 -20.49 5.36 29.77
N VAL A 750 -20.36 4.41 28.82
CA VAL A 750 -20.28 4.63 27.38
C VAL A 750 -21.15 3.54 26.74
N GLY A 751 -22.23 3.93 26.08
CA GLY A 751 -23.27 2.97 25.68
C GLY A 751 -23.77 2.12 26.85
N ASP A 752 -23.82 0.80 26.64
CA ASP A 752 -24.21 -0.15 27.70
C ASP A 752 -23.01 -0.70 28.51
N ALA A 753 -21.81 -0.20 28.30
CA ALA A 753 -20.67 -0.46 29.17
C ALA A 753 -20.70 0.48 30.37
N GLU A 754 -20.57 -0.05 31.61
CA GLU A 754 -20.63 0.71 32.86
C GLU A 754 -19.51 0.32 33.82
N VAL A 755 -18.87 1.31 34.46
CA VAL A 755 -18.00 1.08 35.62
C VAL A 755 -18.89 0.56 36.77
N SER A 756 -18.61 -0.65 37.24
CA SER A 756 -19.45 -1.29 38.26
C SER A 756 -19.56 -0.45 39.54
N THR A 757 -20.77 -0.33 40.04
CA THR A 757 -21.05 0.31 41.35
C THR A 757 -20.58 -0.53 42.52
N VAL A 758 -20.41 -1.87 42.34
CA VAL A 758 -19.89 -2.78 43.36
C VAL A 758 -18.37 -2.68 43.47
N HIS A 759 -17.66 -2.82 42.34
CA HIS A 759 -16.21 -2.80 42.31
C HIS A 759 -15.69 -1.90 41.16
N ALA A 760 -15.09 -0.79 41.50
CA ALA A 760 -14.75 0.24 40.50
C ALA A 760 -13.75 -0.20 39.44
N ASN A 761 -12.92 -1.24 39.64
CA ASN A 761 -12.00 -1.80 38.64
C ASN A 761 -12.70 -2.86 37.74
N PHE A 762 -14.02 -2.92 37.72
CA PHE A 762 -14.80 -3.78 36.83
C PHE A 762 -15.60 -2.89 35.88
N ILE A 763 -15.56 -3.22 34.60
CA ILE A 763 -16.52 -2.73 33.60
C ILE A 763 -17.51 -3.87 33.36
N VAL A 764 -18.80 -3.56 33.44
CA VAL A 764 -19.89 -4.52 33.23
C VAL A 764 -20.68 -4.20 31.96
N ASN A 765 -21.16 -5.24 31.29
CA ASN A 765 -22.07 -5.12 30.15
C ASN A 765 -23.52 -5.15 30.67
N ARG A 766 -24.25 -4.06 30.50
CA ARG A 766 -25.67 -3.91 30.93
C ARG A 766 -26.67 -4.55 29.95
N GLY A 767 -26.21 -5.19 28.90
CA GLY A 767 -27.03 -5.92 27.94
C GLY A 767 -26.53 -5.91 26.52
N HIS A 768 -26.32 -4.72 25.96
CA HIS A 768 -25.96 -4.54 24.54
C HIS A 768 -24.66 -3.77 24.35
N ALA A 769 -23.73 -3.76 25.31
CA ALA A 769 -22.44 -3.12 25.15
C ALA A 769 -21.68 -3.73 23.97
N THR A 770 -21.06 -2.86 23.18
CA THR A 770 -20.11 -3.23 22.14
C THR A 770 -18.68 -3.24 22.69
N SER A 771 -17.74 -3.85 21.99
CA SER A 771 -16.32 -3.74 22.35
C SER A 771 -15.83 -2.29 22.25
N ALA A 772 -16.36 -1.52 21.30
CA ALA A 772 -16.09 -0.10 21.15
C ALA A 772 -16.54 0.71 22.38
N ASP A 773 -17.70 0.41 22.96
CA ASP A 773 -18.16 1.03 24.20
C ASP A 773 -17.21 0.76 25.37
N ILE A 774 -16.78 -0.51 25.51
CA ILE A 774 -15.85 -0.91 26.59
C ILE A 774 -14.51 -0.22 26.41
N ILE A 775 -13.94 -0.21 25.21
CA ILE A 775 -12.68 0.47 24.89
C ILE A 775 -12.81 1.97 25.14
N GLY A 776 -13.90 2.59 24.71
CA GLY A 776 -14.21 3.99 24.97
C GLY A 776 -14.25 4.32 26.46
N LEU A 777 -14.88 3.44 27.26
CA LEU A 777 -14.96 3.59 28.72
C LEU A 777 -13.59 3.39 29.38
N VAL A 778 -12.77 2.44 28.92
CA VAL A 778 -11.38 2.25 29.38
C VAL A 778 -10.55 3.52 29.15
N LYS A 779 -10.63 4.12 27.96
CA LYS A 779 -9.96 5.40 27.63
C LYS A 779 -10.41 6.52 28.57
N LYS A 780 -11.72 6.64 28.77
CA LYS A 780 -12.34 7.67 29.63
C LYS A 780 -11.89 7.53 31.08
N VAL A 781 -11.92 6.33 31.64
CA VAL A 781 -11.46 6.03 33.01
C VAL A 781 -9.99 6.38 33.16
N ARG A 782 -9.14 5.93 32.22
CA ARG A 782 -7.71 6.18 32.23
C ARG A 782 -7.38 7.68 32.22
N ALA A 783 -8.03 8.44 31.34
CA ALA A 783 -7.85 9.88 31.22
C ALA A 783 -8.31 10.63 32.51
N ARG A 784 -9.45 10.24 33.06
CA ARG A 784 -9.99 10.88 34.28
C ARG A 784 -9.16 10.58 35.52
N VAL A 785 -8.67 9.35 35.69
CA VAL A 785 -7.76 8.99 36.81
C VAL A 785 -6.43 9.72 36.68
N MET A 786 -5.87 9.80 35.46
CA MET A 786 -4.66 10.59 35.20
C MET A 786 -4.87 12.06 35.56
N ALA A 787 -5.97 12.69 35.16
CA ALA A 787 -6.25 14.08 35.46
C ALA A 787 -6.49 14.32 36.97
N ALA A 788 -7.16 13.40 37.67
CA ALA A 788 -7.50 13.55 39.08
C ALA A 788 -6.37 13.16 40.05
N ARG A 789 -5.48 12.23 39.67
CA ARG A 789 -4.51 11.57 40.57
C ARG A 789 -3.08 11.53 40.02
N GLY A 790 -2.84 11.91 38.77
CA GLY A 790 -1.52 11.87 38.13
C GLY A 790 -1.01 10.44 37.86
N VAL A 791 -1.90 9.43 37.91
CA VAL A 791 -1.53 8.02 37.73
C VAL A 791 -2.10 7.49 36.42
N ILE A 792 -1.24 6.94 35.56
CA ILE A 792 -1.65 6.24 34.34
C ILE A 792 -1.99 4.79 34.70
N LEU A 793 -3.24 4.39 34.49
CA LEU A 793 -3.67 3.02 34.68
C LEU A 793 -3.33 2.17 33.45
N GLU A 794 -2.72 1.00 33.64
CA GLU A 794 -2.45 0.03 32.58
C GLU A 794 -3.56 -1.04 32.53
N PRO A 795 -4.14 -1.33 31.36
CA PRO A 795 -5.10 -2.42 31.25
C PRO A 795 -4.48 -3.77 31.60
N GLU A 796 -5.22 -4.57 32.38
CA GLU A 796 -4.93 -6.00 32.66
C GLU A 796 -5.68 -6.91 31.68
N VAL A 797 -6.88 -6.50 31.25
CA VAL A 797 -7.68 -7.21 30.27
C VAL A 797 -6.98 -7.16 28.91
N LEU A 798 -6.99 -8.25 28.17
CA LEU A 798 -6.36 -8.35 26.86
C LEU A 798 -7.33 -7.94 25.74
N LEU A 799 -6.82 -7.27 24.72
CA LEU A 799 -7.51 -7.12 23.44
C LEU A 799 -7.16 -8.34 22.57
N TYR A 800 -8.18 -9.02 22.07
CA TYR A 800 -7.99 -10.23 21.30
C TYR A 800 -7.61 -9.89 19.85
N GLY A 801 -6.42 -10.30 19.41
CA GLY A 801 -5.92 -10.00 18.07
C GLY A 801 -5.40 -8.55 17.87
N GLN A 802 -5.27 -7.76 18.94
CA GLN A 802 -4.78 -6.38 18.94
C GLN A 802 -3.98 -6.08 20.22
N GLU A 803 -3.24 -5.00 20.22
CA GLU A 803 -2.50 -4.51 21.37
C GLU A 803 -3.11 -3.20 21.91
N TRP A 804 -3.10 -3.01 23.22
CA TRP A 804 -3.59 -1.76 23.83
C TRP A 804 -2.80 -0.53 23.38
N ARG A 805 -1.50 -0.66 23.11
CA ARG A 805 -0.67 0.44 22.60
C ARG A 805 -1.14 0.98 21.24
N ASP A 806 -1.82 0.15 20.44
CA ASP A 806 -2.33 0.54 19.12
C ASP A 806 -3.71 1.22 19.23
N VAL A 807 -4.31 1.16 20.42
CA VAL A 807 -5.67 1.63 20.65
C VAL A 807 -5.71 2.81 21.61
N LEU A 808 -4.83 2.87 22.64
CA LEU A 808 -4.76 3.95 23.64
C LEU A 808 -3.96 5.15 23.15
#